data_47f281017d2c546c977c1380650296d1
#
_entry.id   47f281017d2c546c977c1380650296d1
#
_cell.length_a   1.000
_cell.length_b   1.000
_cell.length_c   1.000
_cell.angle_alpha   90.00
_cell.angle_beta   90.00
_cell.angle_gamma   90.00
#
_symmetry.space_group_name_H-M   'P 1'
#
loop_
_entity.id
_entity.type
_entity.pdbx_description
1 polymer ?
#
loop_
_entity_poly.entity_id
_entity_poly.type
_entity_poly.pdbx_seq_one_letter_code
_entity_poly.pdbx_strand_id
1 'polypeptide(L)'
;MRIAVRRSLALAIAAGITLASTVQAGNLGPGQSATVNAGDPVESWTTQGATLTFNGGSAATSVSVNNGSTLTMTGATASDAFPFATVTVASSNATIVGTRMQNSVAAGLAVTNGPAGGPAGTASVADSTVIGQGIGSYVQGGMLTLSNTTINGTGIGTGFLPPEISSGLAVFSNSSISITNGSVVSGDENGIVVKDDGGAPASLITDNVFTIDKSRVIGRNGSGIVISGAGIIPSTTVNVLNGSTVSGGNGVIAEAVDGGTLNLKVDASQLQGTLRADATSQLHANLTNGAVLNGAMTNVTSATLDSATWNMTGNSTVGALNLGNGTVSLGDGSAFHTLNVAGNFTGNGGTLAFNTVLAGDDAATDKLIIGGDTSGTANVRVNNVGGAGAQTNQGIQLIQVGGASNGQFNLAGRAVGGQYEYFLHKGTGADGNWYLRSQLPTQPDPCVVDPTLPECNPEIPDPVLRPEPGAYLANLQAAQNMFRLGYHDRHAGQNTGRAWARVDGSRNGFDAISRQLDIHGNSQALTVGADLWRHESGSSAGVMLSSGNATSTSTNELSGYYARGKVKGEALGIYGTWRGGNSADPYAGFYVDGSLQRAQFRNRVQGIGLEEERYDSRAWQGAVETGYAFRVGGASNGGIYLEPQLQVGYSRWDSNRHTEANGTVVGAENANGMFGRAGLRLSGVTRWGNGAAEVQPYLAANWLHTRAESQIRMDDELVDARIPRSRGEFSGGASVKFSNGIGAWGGLSLQRASGYHQTSAQVGVSYSW
;
A
#
# COMPACT_ATOMS: atom_id res chain seq x y z
N MET A 1 21.25 -24.03 49.40
CA MET A 1 19.83 -23.96 49.84
C MET A 1 18.85 -24.24 48.68
N ARG A 2 19.22 -24.05 47.41
CA ARG A 2 18.37 -24.36 46.26
C ARG A 2 18.31 -25.85 45.84
N ILE A 3 19.28 -26.67 46.23
CA ILE A 3 19.35 -28.10 45.84
C ILE A 3 18.47 -28.99 46.74
N ALA A 4 18.22 -28.58 48.01
CA ALA A 4 17.42 -29.35 48.92
C ALA A 4 15.91 -29.28 48.67
N VAL A 5 15.41 -28.18 48.08
CA VAL A 5 13.98 -28.01 47.76
C VAL A 5 13.58 -28.84 46.51
N ARG A 6 14.54 -29.08 45.59
CA ARG A 6 14.25 -29.82 44.35
C ARG A 6 14.14 -31.31 44.52
N ARG A 7 14.86 -31.89 45.47
CA ARG A 7 14.71 -33.33 45.84
C ARG A 7 13.42 -33.62 46.62
N SER A 8 12.87 -32.60 47.29
CA SER A 8 11.61 -32.72 48.01
C SER A 8 10.38 -32.79 47.12
N LEU A 9 10.42 -32.22 45.88
CA LEU A 9 9.26 -32.17 45.00
C LEU A 9 9.02 -33.54 44.33
N ALA A 10 10.08 -34.20 43.84
CA ALA A 10 9.96 -35.55 43.29
C ALA A 10 9.59 -36.59 44.37
N LEU A 11 10.08 -36.41 45.60
CA LEU A 11 9.71 -37.25 46.74
C LEU A 11 8.31 -36.92 47.28
N ALA A 12 7.86 -35.64 47.19
CA ALA A 12 6.52 -35.26 47.60
C ALA A 12 5.44 -35.80 46.64
N ILE A 13 5.73 -35.92 45.35
CA ILE A 13 4.81 -36.55 44.39
C ILE A 13 4.69 -38.06 44.70
N ALA A 14 5.78 -38.74 45.09
CA ALA A 14 5.75 -40.14 45.51
C ALA A 14 5.18 -40.34 46.94
N ALA A 15 5.39 -39.37 47.87
CA ALA A 15 4.87 -39.42 49.22
C ALA A 15 3.44 -38.92 49.36
N GLY A 16 3.01 -38.00 48.49
CA GLY A 16 1.61 -37.48 48.46
C GLY A 16 0.59 -38.56 48.08
N ILE A 17 1.03 -39.56 47.33
CA ILE A 17 0.19 -40.74 46.99
C ILE A 17 0.04 -41.69 48.18
N THR A 18 0.93 -41.64 49.16
CA THR A 18 0.92 -42.54 50.32
C THR A 18 0.43 -41.92 51.62
N LEU A 19 0.17 -40.61 51.71
CA LEU A 19 -0.22 -39.92 52.93
C LEU A 19 -1.66 -39.45 53.01
N ALA A 20 -2.45 -39.67 51.97
CA ALA A 20 -3.90 -39.40 52.02
C ALA A 20 -4.68 -40.64 52.48
N SER A 21 -4.34 -41.12 53.66
CA SER A 21 -5.13 -42.16 54.30
C SER A 21 -5.99 -41.50 55.39
N THR A 22 -7.19 -41.06 55.02
CA THR A 22 -8.38 -41.03 55.92
C THR A 22 -9.50 -40.23 55.28
N VAL A 23 -10.01 -40.62 54.15
CA VAL A 23 -11.41 -40.68 53.72
C VAL A 23 -11.39 -41.54 52.47
N GLN A 24 -11.42 -42.81 52.63
CA GLN A 24 -11.37 -43.77 51.51
C GLN A 24 -12.80 -44.07 51.09
N ALA A 25 -13.26 -43.37 50.07
CA ALA A 25 -14.45 -43.76 49.31
C ALA A 25 -14.07 -44.07 47.92
N GLY A 26 -13.56 -44.83 47.27
CA GLY A 26 -13.29 -45.17 45.91
C GLY A 26 -11.84 -45.51 45.57
N ASN A 27 -11.30 -46.63 46.08
CA ASN A 27 -10.03 -47.24 45.64
C ASN A 27 -10.27 -48.42 44.75
N LEU A 28 -9.74 -48.37 43.49
CA LEU A 28 -9.80 -49.48 42.56
C LEU A 28 -8.40 -50.04 42.30
N GLY A 29 -8.22 -51.33 42.57
CA GLY A 29 -7.00 -52.09 42.26
C GLY A 29 -7.00 -52.67 40.81
N PRO A 30 -5.89 -53.34 40.43
CA PRO A 30 -5.72 -53.85 39.08
C PRO A 30 -6.87 -54.76 38.63
N GLY A 31 -7.40 -54.51 37.41
CA GLY A 31 -8.50 -55.27 36.83
C GLY A 31 -9.90 -54.97 37.38
N GLN A 32 -10.03 -54.09 38.35
CA GLN A 32 -11.33 -53.65 38.90
C GLN A 32 -11.96 -52.58 37.99
N SER A 33 -13.30 -52.47 38.10
CA SER A 33 -14.02 -51.39 37.40
C SER A 33 -15.13 -50.80 38.30
N ALA A 34 -15.37 -49.50 38.16
CA ALA A 34 -16.52 -48.80 38.78
C ALA A 34 -17.17 -47.84 37.80
N THR A 35 -18.48 -47.62 37.99
CA THR A 35 -19.26 -46.63 37.29
C THR A 35 -19.94 -45.75 38.30
N VAL A 36 -19.77 -44.42 38.18
CA VAL A 36 -20.39 -43.40 39.04
C VAL A 36 -21.52 -42.73 38.22
N ASN A 37 -22.70 -42.66 38.77
CA ASN A 37 -23.89 -42.11 38.11
C ASN A 37 -24.39 -40.84 38.86
N ALA A 38 -25.33 -40.16 38.23
CA ALA A 38 -26.00 -39.02 38.85
C ALA A 38 -26.73 -39.46 40.13
N GLY A 39 -26.44 -38.78 41.26
CA GLY A 39 -26.99 -39.07 42.57
C GLY A 39 -26.15 -40.00 43.43
N ASP A 40 -25.09 -40.59 42.90
CA ASP A 40 -24.11 -41.29 43.72
C ASP A 40 -23.34 -40.28 44.64
N PRO A 41 -22.79 -40.78 45.77
CA PRO A 41 -22.02 -39.90 46.70
C PRO A 41 -20.87 -39.20 45.99
N VAL A 42 -20.66 -37.93 46.32
CA VAL A 42 -19.53 -37.15 45.80
C VAL A 42 -18.26 -37.48 46.59
N GLU A 43 -17.37 -38.21 45.98
CA GLU A 43 -16.21 -38.80 46.66
C GLU A 43 -14.91 -38.61 45.88
N SER A 44 -13.76 -38.86 46.53
CA SER A 44 -12.44 -38.97 45.89
C SER A 44 -12.23 -40.37 45.33
N TRP A 45 -11.67 -40.47 44.10
CA TRP A 45 -11.38 -41.74 43.47
C TRP A 45 -9.89 -41.87 43.18
N THR A 46 -9.32 -43.05 43.53
CA THR A 46 -7.93 -43.41 43.17
C THR A 46 -7.93 -44.76 42.51
N THR A 47 -7.25 -44.92 41.37
CA THR A 47 -7.20 -46.18 40.64
C THR A 47 -5.75 -46.60 40.34
N GLN A 48 -5.52 -47.91 40.26
CA GLN A 48 -4.24 -48.51 39.91
C GLN A 48 -4.52 -49.68 38.96
N GLY A 49 -4.24 -49.52 37.64
CA GLY A 49 -4.50 -50.54 36.61
C GLY A 49 -6.00 -50.93 36.50
N ALA A 50 -6.90 -49.99 36.74
CA ALA A 50 -8.36 -50.18 36.83
C ALA A 50 -9.14 -49.34 35.79
N THR A 51 -10.42 -49.62 35.66
CA THR A 51 -11.31 -48.81 34.81
C THR A 51 -12.32 -48.02 35.64
N LEU A 52 -12.39 -46.72 35.44
CA LEU A 52 -13.31 -45.83 36.15
C LEU A 52 -14.15 -45.01 35.13
N THR A 53 -15.47 -45.06 35.28
CA THR A 53 -16.40 -44.36 34.39
C THR A 53 -17.32 -43.45 35.20
N PHE A 54 -17.43 -42.16 34.74
CA PHE A 54 -18.40 -41.18 35.22
C PHE A 54 -19.43 -40.89 34.14
N ASN A 55 -20.69 -41.14 34.45
CA ASN A 55 -21.80 -40.84 33.55
C ASN A 55 -22.35 -39.43 33.76
N GLY A 56 -23.22 -38.95 32.86
CA GLY A 56 -23.78 -37.61 32.88
C GLY A 56 -24.46 -37.26 34.22
N GLY A 57 -24.11 -36.08 34.73
CA GLY A 57 -24.62 -35.60 36.05
C GLY A 57 -23.93 -36.18 37.28
N SER A 58 -22.95 -37.06 37.13
CA SER A 58 -22.13 -37.55 38.22
C SER A 58 -21.14 -36.48 38.74
N ALA A 59 -20.72 -36.60 39.98
CA ALA A 59 -19.76 -35.67 40.58
C ALA A 59 -18.68 -36.41 41.41
N ALA A 60 -17.48 -35.81 41.45
CA ALA A 60 -16.37 -36.23 42.29
C ALA A 60 -15.70 -35.04 42.98
N THR A 61 -15.04 -35.25 44.11
CA THR A 61 -14.13 -34.27 44.68
C THR A 61 -12.81 -34.31 43.90
N SER A 62 -12.08 -35.43 43.93
CA SER A 62 -10.86 -35.61 43.16
C SER A 62 -10.84 -36.98 42.46
N VAL A 63 -10.12 -37.05 41.33
CA VAL A 63 -9.96 -38.28 40.55
C VAL A 63 -8.48 -38.48 40.22
N SER A 64 -7.88 -39.53 40.68
CA SER A 64 -6.49 -39.91 40.36
C SER A 64 -6.42 -41.29 39.72
N VAL A 65 -6.03 -41.33 38.46
CA VAL A 65 -5.89 -42.59 37.70
C VAL A 65 -4.42 -42.82 37.40
N ASN A 66 -3.92 -43.99 37.80
CA ASN A 66 -2.51 -44.31 37.78
C ASN A 66 -2.22 -45.69 37.17
N ASN A 67 -0.97 -45.87 36.72
CA ASN A 67 -0.38 -47.17 36.35
C ASN A 67 -1.20 -48.03 35.42
N GLY A 68 -1.54 -47.49 34.26
CA GLY A 68 -2.30 -48.20 33.20
C GLY A 68 -3.81 -48.25 33.42
N SER A 69 -4.34 -47.35 34.27
CA SER A 69 -5.80 -47.18 34.42
C SER A 69 -6.44 -46.53 33.22
N THR A 70 -7.75 -46.75 33.07
CA THR A 70 -8.58 -46.08 32.09
C THR A 70 -9.67 -45.27 32.76
N LEU A 71 -9.74 -43.97 32.44
CA LEU A 71 -10.77 -43.03 32.89
C LEU A 71 -11.70 -42.64 31.75
N THR A 72 -13.00 -42.71 31.98
CA THR A 72 -14.01 -42.12 31.12
C THR A 72 -14.87 -41.17 31.93
N MET A 73 -14.97 -39.89 31.55
CA MET A 73 -15.89 -38.91 32.15
C MET A 73 -16.78 -38.30 31.08
N THR A 74 -18.08 -38.40 31.22
CA THR A 74 -19.05 -37.81 30.28
C THR A 74 -20.08 -36.97 31.02
N GLY A 75 -20.14 -35.65 30.74
CA GLY A 75 -21.09 -34.74 31.38
C GLY A 75 -20.98 -34.68 32.91
N ALA A 76 -19.80 -34.95 33.46
CA ALA A 76 -19.54 -35.02 34.90
C ALA A 76 -18.98 -33.70 35.46
N THR A 77 -18.89 -33.63 36.77
CA THR A 77 -18.18 -32.55 37.46
C THR A 77 -17.13 -33.08 38.43
N ALA A 78 -15.96 -32.45 38.49
CA ALA A 78 -14.97 -32.72 39.51
C ALA A 78 -14.52 -31.39 40.10
N SER A 79 -14.60 -31.23 41.45
CA SER A 79 -14.26 -29.97 42.09
C SER A 79 -13.61 -30.21 43.45
N ASP A 80 -12.39 -29.70 43.60
CA ASP A 80 -11.61 -29.93 44.82
C ASP A 80 -10.74 -28.72 45.19
N ALA A 81 -10.15 -28.79 46.40
CA ALA A 81 -9.06 -27.99 46.92
C ALA A 81 -7.79 -28.84 47.14
N PHE A 82 -7.63 -29.91 46.36
CA PHE A 82 -6.45 -30.77 46.50
C PHE A 82 -5.19 -30.06 45.98
N PRO A 83 -4.07 -30.08 46.71
CA PRO A 83 -2.95 -29.18 46.43
C PRO A 83 -2.12 -29.52 45.21
N PHE A 84 -2.50 -30.51 44.38
CA PHE A 84 -1.85 -30.83 43.12
C PHE A 84 -2.77 -30.65 41.92
N ALA A 85 -3.82 -31.50 41.75
CA ALA A 85 -4.80 -31.36 40.70
C ALA A 85 -6.14 -32.04 41.07
N THR A 86 -7.26 -31.52 40.54
CA THR A 86 -8.57 -32.16 40.74
C THR A 86 -8.68 -33.48 39.98
N VAL A 87 -8.21 -33.51 38.75
CA VAL A 87 -8.09 -34.75 37.95
C VAL A 87 -6.63 -35.01 37.62
N THR A 88 -6.11 -36.17 37.96
CA THR A 88 -4.74 -36.57 37.70
C THR A 88 -4.77 -37.84 36.81
N VAL A 89 -4.04 -37.81 35.70
CA VAL A 89 -3.84 -38.92 34.77
C VAL A 89 -2.34 -39.24 34.72
N ALA A 90 -1.90 -40.22 35.50
CA ALA A 90 -0.48 -40.59 35.61
C ALA A 90 -0.21 -41.99 34.99
N SER A 91 0.60 -42.05 33.95
CA SER A 91 0.85 -43.31 33.21
C SER A 91 -0.43 -44.06 32.83
N SER A 92 -1.47 -43.35 32.47
CA SER A 92 -2.83 -43.86 32.30
C SER A 92 -3.53 -43.15 31.14
N ASN A 93 -4.72 -43.63 30.75
CA ASN A 93 -5.49 -43.05 29.67
C ASN A 93 -6.79 -42.45 30.17
N ALA A 94 -7.13 -41.23 29.70
CA ALA A 94 -8.38 -40.57 30.03
C ALA A 94 -9.11 -40.04 28.78
N THR A 95 -10.44 -40.27 28.73
CA THR A 95 -11.37 -39.68 27.80
C THR A 95 -12.39 -38.86 28.55
N ILE A 96 -12.40 -37.53 28.35
CA ILE A 96 -13.18 -36.58 29.12
C ILE A 96 -14.02 -35.74 28.17
N VAL A 97 -15.35 -35.81 28.27
CA VAL A 97 -16.27 -35.11 27.37
C VAL A 97 -17.33 -34.37 28.17
N GLY A 98 -17.62 -33.12 27.82
CA GLY A 98 -18.68 -32.31 28.43
C GLY A 98 -18.51 -32.08 29.94
N THR A 99 -17.29 -32.18 30.45
CA THR A 99 -16.97 -32.24 31.89
C THR A 99 -16.43 -30.90 32.36
N ARG A 100 -16.79 -30.54 33.61
CA ARG A 100 -16.23 -29.41 34.31
C ARG A 100 -15.26 -29.89 35.41
N MET A 101 -14.01 -29.50 35.30
CA MET A 101 -12.96 -29.76 36.29
C MET A 101 -12.51 -28.45 36.92
N GLN A 102 -12.56 -28.32 38.23
CA GLN A 102 -12.20 -27.10 38.94
C GLN A 102 -11.37 -27.40 40.18
N ASN A 103 -10.25 -26.68 40.32
CA ASN A 103 -9.44 -26.68 41.55
C ASN A 103 -9.31 -25.26 42.10
N SER A 104 -9.52 -25.09 43.41
CA SER A 104 -9.46 -23.78 44.05
C SER A 104 -8.09 -23.43 44.63
N VAL A 105 -7.10 -24.31 44.55
CA VAL A 105 -5.76 -24.10 45.11
C VAL A 105 -4.62 -24.49 44.16
N ALA A 106 -4.89 -25.35 43.14
CA ALA A 106 -3.89 -25.87 42.20
C ALA A 106 -4.49 -26.13 40.82
N ALA A 107 -3.94 -27.05 40.02
CA ALA A 107 -4.40 -27.32 38.67
C ALA A 107 -5.78 -28.01 38.63
N GLY A 108 -6.58 -27.71 37.59
CA GLY A 108 -7.82 -28.44 37.33
C GLY A 108 -7.57 -29.83 36.76
N LEU A 109 -6.54 -30.01 35.94
CA LEU A 109 -6.14 -31.26 35.28
C LEU A 109 -4.62 -31.41 35.32
N ALA A 110 -4.12 -32.61 35.66
CA ALA A 110 -2.72 -32.99 35.53
C ALA A 110 -2.59 -34.24 34.63
N VAL A 111 -1.66 -34.22 33.67
CA VAL A 111 -1.33 -35.36 32.84
C VAL A 111 0.18 -35.63 32.94
N THR A 112 0.54 -36.78 33.48
CA THR A 112 1.95 -37.06 33.84
C THR A 112 2.40 -38.47 33.38
N ASN A 113 3.70 -38.66 33.26
CA ASN A 113 4.29 -39.98 33.02
C ASN A 113 4.44 -40.86 34.30
N GLY A 114 3.85 -40.40 35.43
CA GLY A 114 3.95 -41.10 36.70
C GLY A 114 5.34 -41.06 37.32
N PRO A 115 5.51 -41.64 38.53
CA PRO A 115 6.78 -41.64 39.20
C PRO A 115 7.83 -42.52 38.43
N ALA A 116 9.08 -42.05 38.45
CA ALA A 116 10.25 -42.77 37.89
C ALA A 116 10.24 -43.02 36.37
N GLY A 117 9.61 -42.15 35.57
CA GLY A 117 9.66 -42.24 34.10
C GLY A 117 8.83 -43.36 33.53
N GLY A 118 7.70 -43.66 34.09
CA GLY A 118 6.68 -44.55 33.52
C GLY A 118 6.18 -44.14 32.17
N PRO A 119 5.29 -44.92 31.53
CA PRO A 119 4.70 -44.55 30.25
C PRO A 119 3.95 -43.23 30.33
N ALA A 120 3.91 -42.50 29.22
CA ALA A 120 3.22 -41.23 29.13
C ALA A 120 1.72 -41.36 29.53
N GLY A 121 1.24 -40.49 30.40
CA GLY A 121 -0.20 -40.31 30.59
C GLY A 121 -0.82 -39.68 29.34
N THR A 122 -2.03 -40.09 28.99
CA THR A 122 -2.75 -39.56 27.81
C THR A 122 -4.14 -39.10 28.23
N ALA A 123 -4.48 -37.83 27.91
CA ALA A 123 -5.80 -37.29 28.11
C ALA A 123 -6.37 -36.69 26.82
N SER A 124 -7.55 -37.14 26.44
CA SER A 124 -8.38 -36.54 25.40
C SER A 124 -9.55 -35.83 26.07
N VAL A 125 -9.63 -34.51 25.89
CA VAL A 125 -10.62 -33.64 26.56
C VAL A 125 -11.42 -32.90 25.50
N ALA A 126 -12.71 -33.13 25.45
CA ALA A 126 -13.61 -32.49 24.49
C ALA A 126 -14.77 -31.80 25.18
N ASP A 127 -15.25 -30.69 24.58
CA ASP A 127 -16.46 -29.95 25.01
C ASP A 127 -16.47 -29.61 26.53
N SER A 128 -15.29 -29.41 27.11
CA SER A 128 -15.08 -29.39 28.55
C SER A 128 -14.53 -28.05 29.05
N THR A 129 -14.58 -27.87 30.38
CA THR A 129 -14.01 -26.70 31.02
C THR A 129 -13.08 -27.15 32.16
N VAL A 130 -11.83 -26.63 32.12
CA VAL A 130 -10.81 -26.87 33.14
C VAL A 130 -10.42 -25.56 33.77
N ILE A 131 -10.56 -25.43 35.12
CA ILE A 131 -10.21 -24.23 35.85
C ILE A 131 -9.26 -24.63 36.97
N GLY A 132 -8.14 -23.95 37.05
CA GLY A 132 -7.18 -24.12 38.13
C GLY A 132 -6.81 -22.79 38.77
N GLN A 133 -6.40 -22.83 40.04
CA GLN A 133 -5.80 -21.71 40.74
C GLN A 133 -4.28 -21.69 40.46
N GLY A 134 -3.80 -20.64 39.82
CA GLY A 134 -2.44 -20.52 39.29
C GLY A 134 -2.29 -21.20 37.96
N ILE A 135 -2.50 -22.49 37.82
CA ILE A 135 -2.32 -23.30 36.64
C ILE A 135 -3.65 -23.95 36.25
N GLY A 136 -4.11 -23.71 35.03
CA GLY A 136 -5.32 -24.35 34.51
C GLY A 136 -5.10 -25.86 34.31
N SER A 137 -4.06 -26.25 33.56
CA SER A 137 -3.65 -27.65 33.41
C SER A 137 -2.13 -27.81 33.48
N TYR A 138 -1.68 -28.92 34.04
CA TYR A 138 -0.28 -29.31 34.22
C TYR A 138 0.04 -30.54 33.39
N VAL A 139 1.10 -30.50 32.58
CA VAL A 139 1.51 -31.62 31.74
C VAL A 139 3.02 -31.89 31.91
N GLN A 140 3.38 -33.11 32.26
CA GLN A 140 4.77 -33.52 32.40
C GLN A 140 4.98 -34.93 31.82
N GLY A 141 5.72 -35.02 30.72
CA GLY A 141 5.96 -36.29 30.02
C GLY A 141 4.68 -36.98 29.56
N GLY A 142 3.64 -36.16 29.24
CA GLY A 142 2.31 -36.63 28.89
C GLY A 142 1.83 -36.16 27.53
N MET A 143 0.67 -36.66 27.12
CA MET A 143 -0.04 -36.25 25.92
C MET A 143 -1.40 -35.65 26.28
N LEU A 144 -1.64 -34.41 25.88
CA LEU A 144 -2.93 -33.72 26.09
C LEU A 144 -3.52 -33.27 24.77
N THR A 145 -4.71 -33.77 24.48
CA THR A 145 -5.50 -33.33 23.31
C THR A 145 -6.75 -32.62 23.75
N LEU A 146 -6.93 -31.39 23.27
CA LEU A 146 -8.09 -30.52 23.54
C LEU A 146 -8.90 -30.32 22.27
N SER A 147 -10.20 -30.49 22.35
CA SER A 147 -11.15 -30.17 21.28
C SER A 147 -12.33 -29.40 21.85
N ASN A 148 -12.60 -28.21 21.32
CA ASN A 148 -13.68 -27.33 21.81
C ASN A 148 -13.68 -27.18 23.36
N THR A 149 -12.49 -27.06 23.96
CA THR A 149 -12.29 -27.09 25.41
C THR A 149 -11.68 -25.79 25.90
N THR A 150 -12.15 -25.30 27.04
CA THR A 150 -11.61 -24.11 27.70
C THR A 150 -10.74 -24.50 28.88
N ILE A 151 -9.48 -24.09 28.87
CA ILE A 151 -8.58 -24.17 30.03
C ILE A 151 -8.31 -22.76 30.55
N ASN A 152 -8.42 -22.60 31.88
CA ASN A 152 -8.25 -21.30 32.51
C ASN A 152 -7.43 -21.44 33.82
N GLY A 153 -6.26 -20.80 33.83
CA GLY A 153 -5.45 -20.62 35.03
C GLY A 153 -5.72 -19.25 35.67
N THR A 154 -6.18 -19.20 36.90
CA THR A 154 -6.61 -17.98 37.56
C THR A 154 -5.80 -17.69 38.81
N GLY A 155 -5.40 -16.43 39.01
CA GLY A 155 -4.70 -15.98 40.20
C GLY A 155 -3.36 -16.67 40.45
N ILE A 156 -2.99 -16.84 41.73
CA ILE A 156 -1.76 -17.48 42.20
C ILE A 156 -2.12 -18.80 42.87
N GLY A 157 -1.51 -19.90 42.47
CA GLY A 157 -1.68 -21.19 43.11
C GLY A 157 -1.03 -21.23 44.51
N THR A 158 -1.66 -21.93 45.42
CA THR A 158 -1.15 -22.15 46.79
C THR A 158 -0.84 -23.63 47.06
N GLY A 159 -0.94 -24.50 46.03
CA GLY A 159 -0.64 -25.92 46.11
C GLY A 159 0.85 -26.26 46.03
N PHE A 160 1.15 -27.50 45.70
CA PHE A 160 2.55 -27.98 45.53
C PHE A 160 3.22 -27.54 44.22
N LEU A 161 2.45 -27.00 43.28
CA LEU A 161 3.01 -26.50 42.00
C LEU A 161 3.68 -25.15 42.22
N PRO A 162 4.75 -24.84 41.46
CA PRO A 162 5.47 -23.57 41.65
C PRO A 162 4.53 -22.35 41.51
N PRO A 163 4.36 -21.50 42.51
CA PRO A 163 3.43 -20.38 42.46
C PRO A 163 3.82 -19.30 41.44
N GLU A 164 5.08 -19.26 41.03
CA GLU A 164 5.60 -18.36 39.99
C GLU A 164 5.15 -18.73 38.58
N ILE A 165 4.56 -19.91 38.38
CA ILE A 165 4.00 -20.33 37.09
C ILE A 165 2.50 -20.08 37.11
N SER A 166 2.09 -18.86 36.82
CA SER A 166 0.67 -18.56 36.59
C SER A 166 0.36 -18.66 35.12
N SER A 167 -0.35 -19.72 34.68
CA SER A 167 -0.59 -19.98 33.29
C SER A 167 -1.86 -20.80 33.00
N GLY A 168 -2.39 -20.68 31.82
CA GLY A 168 -3.44 -21.58 31.34
C GLY A 168 -2.92 -23.02 31.28
N LEU A 169 -1.73 -23.22 30.74
CA LEU A 169 -1.08 -24.51 30.62
C LEU A 169 0.38 -24.39 31.05
N ALA A 170 0.78 -25.22 32.04
CA ALA A 170 2.17 -25.41 32.44
C ALA A 170 2.67 -26.75 31.91
N VAL A 171 3.76 -26.73 31.14
CA VAL A 171 4.29 -27.89 30.45
C VAL A 171 5.74 -28.12 30.87
N PHE A 172 6.05 -29.35 31.16
CA PHE A 172 7.40 -29.82 31.44
C PHE A 172 7.82 -30.83 30.36
N SER A 173 9.08 -31.17 30.32
CA SER A 173 9.72 -31.96 29.25
C SER A 173 8.92 -33.17 28.75
N ASN A 174 9.18 -33.61 27.52
CA ASN A 174 8.63 -34.81 26.84
C ASN A 174 7.11 -34.74 26.62
N SER A 175 6.54 -33.58 26.40
CA SER A 175 5.10 -33.42 26.29
C SER A 175 4.65 -33.16 24.87
N SER A 176 3.49 -33.74 24.52
CA SER A 176 2.79 -33.46 23.26
C SER A 176 1.43 -32.85 23.53
N ILE A 177 1.19 -31.68 22.96
CA ILE A 177 -0.02 -30.90 23.20
C ILE A 177 -0.73 -30.64 21.89
N SER A 178 -2.02 -30.94 21.83
CA SER A 178 -2.88 -30.63 20.69
C SER A 178 -4.08 -29.81 21.16
N ILE A 179 -4.22 -28.58 20.67
CA ILE A 179 -5.28 -27.63 21.01
C ILE A 179 -6.06 -27.33 19.74
N THR A 180 -7.26 -27.90 19.62
CA THR A 180 -8.01 -27.92 18.35
C THR A 180 -9.46 -27.47 18.47
N ASN A 181 -10.10 -27.23 17.34
CA ASN A 181 -11.55 -27.06 17.19
C ASN A 181 -12.18 -26.00 18.09
N GLY A 182 -11.58 -24.80 18.14
CA GLY A 182 -12.12 -23.69 18.94
C GLY A 182 -11.73 -23.72 20.41
N SER A 183 -10.78 -24.57 20.78
CA SER A 183 -10.29 -24.61 22.17
C SER A 183 -9.61 -23.28 22.56
N VAL A 184 -9.75 -22.92 23.85
CA VAL A 184 -9.17 -21.71 24.41
C VAL A 184 -8.32 -22.07 25.63
N VAL A 185 -7.03 -21.74 25.58
CA VAL A 185 -6.11 -21.85 26.72
C VAL A 185 -5.78 -20.44 27.20
N SER A 186 -6.12 -20.13 28.45
CA SER A 186 -5.86 -18.81 29.00
C SER A 186 -5.31 -18.84 30.42
N GLY A 187 -4.37 -17.97 30.74
CA GLY A 187 -3.87 -17.75 32.08
C GLY A 187 -3.92 -16.28 32.50
N ASP A 188 -4.03 -16.00 33.77
CA ASP A 188 -4.02 -14.62 34.25
C ASP A 188 -2.67 -13.94 33.98
N GLU A 189 -1.56 -14.68 34.05
CA GLU A 189 -0.26 -14.19 33.57
C GLU A 189 -0.04 -14.71 32.14
N ASN A 190 0.43 -15.94 31.96
CA ASN A 190 0.83 -16.45 30.64
C ASN A 190 -0.17 -17.46 30.11
N GLY A 191 -0.27 -17.56 28.77
CA GLY A 191 -1.12 -18.57 28.13
C GLY A 191 -0.55 -19.98 28.34
N ILE A 192 0.65 -20.22 27.82
CA ILE A 192 1.41 -21.47 27.97
C ILE A 192 2.80 -21.14 28.51
N VAL A 193 3.24 -21.88 29.51
CA VAL A 193 4.61 -21.83 30.02
C VAL A 193 5.24 -23.20 29.90
N VAL A 194 6.38 -23.28 29.24
CA VAL A 194 7.23 -24.46 29.17
C VAL A 194 8.45 -24.21 30.07
N LYS A 195 8.71 -25.12 31.00
CA LYS A 195 9.83 -25.02 31.93
C LYS A 195 10.43 -26.39 32.18
N ASP A 196 11.72 -26.44 32.48
CA ASP A 196 12.37 -27.65 32.94
C ASP A 196 11.99 -27.92 34.43
N ASP A 197 11.74 -29.16 34.76
CA ASP A 197 11.47 -29.58 36.13
C ASP A 197 12.76 -29.92 36.93
N GLY A 198 13.92 -29.91 36.25
CA GLY A 198 15.25 -30.14 36.86
C GLY A 198 15.47 -31.54 37.41
N GLY A 199 14.59 -32.48 37.12
CA GLY A 199 14.63 -33.84 37.70
C GLY A 199 14.74 -34.99 36.71
N ALA A 200 14.47 -34.77 35.42
CA ALA A 200 14.57 -35.86 34.42
C ALA A 200 16.02 -36.10 34.00
N PRO A 201 16.46 -37.37 33.91
CA PRO A 201 17.77 -37.71 33.31
C PRO A 201 17.84 -37.19 31.88
N ALA A 202 18.97 -36.60 31.49
CA ALA A 202 19.17 -36.06 30.14
C ALA A 202 18.88 -37.07 28.99
N SER A 203 18.98 -38.35 29.26
CA SER A 203 18.67 -39.42 28.30
C SER A 203 17.18 -39.65 28.03
N LEU A 204 16.31 -39.08 28.82
CA LEU A 204 14.84 -39.16 28.66
C LEU A 204 14.21 -37.84 28.16
N ILE A 205 15.02 -36.85 27.91
CA ILE A 205 14.55 -35.54 27.46
C ILE A 205 14.37 -35.55 25.94
N THR A 206 13.14 -35.45 25.46
CA THR A 206 12.79 -35.32 24.04
C THR A 206 12.13 -33.97 23.78
N ASP A 207 12.10 -33.59 22.51
CA ASP A 207 11.49 -32.33 22.08
C ASP A 207 9.99 -32.27 22.43
N ASN A 208 9.53 -31.09 22.83
CA ASN A 208 8.10 -30.82 22.99
C ASN A 208 7.49 -30.41 21.65
N VAL A 209 6.27 -30.87 21.39
CA VAL A 209 5.53 -30.52 20.19
C VAL A 209 4.13 -30.04 20.54
N PHE A 210 3.82 -28.80 20.21
CA PHE A 210 2.50 -28.19 20.38
C PHE A 210 1.87 -27.90 19.03
N THR A 211 0.60 -28.23 18.92
CA THR A 211 -0.24 -27.86 17.76
C THR A 211 -1.43 -27.06 18.25
N ILE A 212 -1.58 -25.86 17.73
CA ILE A 212 -2.71 -24.95 17.98
C ILE A 212 -3.42 -24.79 16.65
N ASP A 213 -4.55 -25.46 16.47
CA ASP A 213 -5.31 -25.48 15.23
C ASP A 213 -6.72 -24.95 15.44
N LYS A 214 -7.10 -23.90 14.70
CA LYS A 214 -8.40 -23.21 14.84
C LYS A 214 -8.74 -22.88 16.30
N SER A 215 -7.74 -22.41 17.06
CA SER A 215 -7.81 -22.30 18.51
C SER A 215 -7.09 -21.05 19.02
N ARG A 216 -7.20 -20.78 20.30
CA ARG A 216 -6.66 -19.56 20.91
C ARG A 216 -5.83 -19.83 22.14
N VAL A 217 -4.70 -19.12 22.27
CA VAL A 217 -3.85 -19.09 23.47
C VAL A 217 -3.71 -17.65 23.95
N ILE A 218 -3.98 -17.39 25.22
CA ILE A 218 -4.07 -16.04 25.80
C ILE A 218 -3.32 -15.96 27.13
N GLY A 219 -2.28 -15.14 27.20
CA GLY A 219 -1.75 -14.61 28.45
C GLY A 219 -2.42 -13.27 28.74
N ARG A 220 -3.18 -13.15 29.85
CA ARG A 220 -3.96 -11.92 30.07
C ARG A 220 -3.10 -10.73 30.47
N ASN A 221 -2.08 -10.92 31.29
CA ASN A 221 -1.15 -9.88 31.74
C ASN A 221 0.28 -10.13 31.22
N GLY A 222 0.66 -11.38 31.01
CA GLY A 222 1.97 -11.81 30.52
C GLY A 222 1.95 -12.18 29.04
N SER A 223 2.86 -13.06 28.67
CA SER A 223 3.06 -13.52 27.29
C SER A 223 2.10 -14.64 26.88
N GLY A 224 1.82 -14.75 25.57
CA GLY A 224 1.04 -15.86 25.05
C GLY A 224 1.71 -17.20 25.33
N ILE A 225 3.00 -17.33 24.98
CA ILE A 225 3.82 -18.52 25.15
C ILE A 225 5.19 -18.13 25.72
N VAL A 226 5.63 -18.82 26.76
CA VAL A 226 6.95 -18.67 27.39
C VAL A 226 7.68 -20.00 27.35
N ILE A 227 8.88 -20.02 26.77
CA ILE A 227 9.78 -21.19 26.80
C ILE A 227 10.98 -20.80 27.64
N SER A 228 11.07 -21.37 28.84
CA SER A 228 12.17 -21.09 29.77
C SER A 228 13.12 -22.29 29.87
N GLY A 229 14.38 -22.04 29.60
CA GLY A 229 15.45 -23.04 29.46
C GLY A 229 16.38 -23.18 30.66
N ALA A 230 15.92 -22.96 31.89
CA ALA A 230 16.78 -23.04 33.07
C ALA A 230 17.28 -24.47 33.33
N GLY A 231 18.01 -25.06 32.43
CA GLY A 231 18.56 -26.42 32.53
C GLY A 231 18.90 -27.04 31.17
N ILE A 232 18.87 -28.34 31.06
CA ILE A 232 19.02 -29.06 29.79
C ILE A 232 17.62 -29.20 29.20
N ILE A 233 17.23 -28.23 28.34
CA ILE A 233 15.92 -28.27 27.72
C ILE A 233 16.01 -28.70 26.29
N PRO A 234 15.16 -29.67 25.87
CA PRO A 234 14.92 -29.96 24.47
C PRO A 234 14.24 -28.77 23.79
N SER A 235 14.34 -28.69 22.50
CA SER A 235 13.64 -27.69 21.73
C SER A 235 12.12 -27.87 21.86
N THR A 236 11.41 -26.77 21.89
CA THR A 236 9.95 -26.77 21.83
C THR A 236 9.51 -26.29 20.44
N THR A 237 8.77 -27.12 19.73
CA THR A 237 8.13 -26.76 18.47
C THR A 237 6.68 -26.38 18.73
N VAL A 238 6.28 -25.20 18.31
CA VAL A 238 4.90 -24.70 18.36
C VAL A 238 4.39 -24.46 16.95
N ASN A 239 3.35 -25.18 16.56
CA ASN A 239 2.66 -25.00 15.27
C ASN A 239 1.36 -24.23 15.51
N VAL A 240 1.21 -23.05 14.90
CA VAL A 240 0.01 -22.21 14.95
C VAL A 240 -0.64 -22.24 13.59
N LEU A 241 -1.79 -22.90 13.46
CA LEU A 241 -2.36 -23.30 12.19
C LEU A 241 -3.79 -22.78 12.00
N ASN A 242 -4.17 -22.59 10.74
CA ASN A 242 -5.57 -22.46 10.28
C ASN A 242 -6.39 -21.38 10.99
N GLY A 243 -5.87 -20.17 11.11
CA GLY A 243 -6.55 -19.05 11.74
C GLY A 243 -6.48 -19.04 13.27
N SER A 244 -5.56 -19.81 13.85
CA SER A 244 -5.29 -19.75 15.30
C SER A 244 -4.66 -18.44 15.70
N THR A 245 -4.86 -18.06 16.98
CA THR A 245 -4.32 -16.83 17.54
C THR A 245 -3.56 -17.11 18.84
N VAL A 246 -2.46 -16.40 19.02
CA VAL A 246 -1.68 -16.38 20.25
C VAL A 246 -1.49 -14.91 20.64
N SER A 247 -1.82 -14.56 21.88
CA SER A 247 -1.73 -13.19 22.36
C SER A 247 -1.21 -13.10 23.79
N GLY A 248 -0.42 -12.08 24.07
CA GLY A 248 0.00 -11.69 25.41
C GLY A 248 -0.48 -10.29 25.77
N GLY A 249 -1.00 -10.12 26.99
CA GLY A 249 -1.43 -8.81 27.51
C GLY A 249 -0.29 -7.81 27.66
N ASN A 250 0.94 -8.29 27.80
CA ASN A 250 2.16 -7.48 27.74
C ASN A 250 2.65 -7.15 26.31
N GLY A 251 1.89 -7.53 25.28
CA GLY A 251 2.24 -7.33 23.87
C GLY A 251 3.19 -8.39 23.29
N VAL A 252 3.56 -9.44 24.06
CA VAL A 252 4.46 -10.50 23.62
C VAL A 252 3.66 -11.75 23.26
N ILE A 253 3.77 -12.20 22.00
CA ILE A 253 3.13 -13.42 21.50
C ILE A 253 3.84 -14.64 22.06
N ALA A 254 5.14 -14.70 21.85
CA ALA A 254 5.97 -15.79 22.28
C ALA A 254 7.39 -15.31 22.65
N GLU A 255 7.95 -15.90 23.67
CA GLU A 255 9.30 -15.62 24.10
C GLU A 255 10.07 -16.85 24.51
N ALA A 256 11.37 -16.82 24.24
CA ALA A 256 12.34 -17.80 24.71
C ALA A 256 13.29 -17.10 25.71
N VAL A 257 13.42 -17.67 26.90
CA VAL A 257 14.20 -17.08 27.98
C VAL A 257 15.06 -18.14 28.68
N ASP A 258 16.09 -17.71 29.41
CA ASP A 258 16.94 -18.56 30.24
C ASP A 258 17.57 -19.76 29.48
N GLY A 259 17.97 -19.58 28.22
CA GLY A 259 18.54 -20.63 27.38
C GLY A 259 17.53 -21.50 26.66
N GLY A 260 16.26 -21.14 26.64
CA GLY A 260 15.19 -21.87 25.94
C GLY A 260 15.32 -21.85 24.42
N THR A 261 14.87 -22.92 23.76
CA THR A 261 14.81 -23.01 22.30
C THR A 261 13.37 -23.17 21.82
N LEU A 262 12.87 -22.17 21.07
CA LEU A 262 11.53 -22.18 20.47
C LEU A 262 11.62 -22.24 18.94
N ASN A 263 11.00 -23.28 18.37
CA ASN A 263 10.74 -23.38 16.93
C ASN A 263 9.27 -23.02 16.67
N LEU A 264 8.97 -21.76 16.35
CA LEU A 264 7.63 -21.28 16.09
C LEU A 264 7.32 -21.39 14.57
N LYS A 265 6.31 -22.18 14.23
CA LYS A 265 5.77 -22.30 12.88
C LYS A 265 4.38 -21.71 12.83
N VAL A 266 4.17 -20.75 11.95
CA VAL A 266 2.88 -20.07 11.76
C VAL A 266 2.42 -20.32 10.33
N ASP A 267 1.29 -20.97 10.18
CA ASP A 267 0.71 -21.31 8.89
C ASP A 267 -0.73 -20.81 8.81
N ALA A 268 -1.07 -20.08 7.76
CA ALA A 268 -2.41 -19.55 7.52
C ALA A 268 -3.05 -18.91 8.76
N SER A 269 -2.26 -18.21 9.57
CA SER A 269 -2.70 -17.63 10.84
C SER A 269 -2.19 -16.20 10.99
N GLN A 270 -2.88 -15.40 11.82
CA GLN A 270 -2.51 -14.00 12.06
C GLN A 270 -2.10 -13.81 13.52
N LEU A 271 -0.91 -13.26 13.71
CA LEU A 271 -0.35 -12.94 15.02
C LEU A 271 -0.14 -11.44 15.17
N GLN A 272 -0.45 -10.91 16.34
CA GLN A 272 -0.28 -9.51 16.68
C GLN A 272 0.48 -9.36 17.99
N GLY A 273 1.67 -8.75 17.94
CA GLY A 273 2.57 -8.52 19.06
C GLY A 273 4.01 -8.93 18.73
N THR A 274 4.85 -8.95 19.75
CA THR A 274 6.30 -9.15 19.64
C THR A 274 6.68 -10.63 19.77
N LEU A 275 7.65 -11.07 18.98
CA LEU A 275 8.43 -12.30 19.18
C LEU A 275 9.77 -11.91 19.81
N ARG A 276 10.15 -12.55 20.91
CA ARG A 276 11.33 -12.14 21.68
C ARG A 276 12.18 -13.33 22.16
N ALA A 277 13.49 -13.20 22.06
CA ALA A 277 14.42 -14.09 22.76
C ALA A 277 15.37 -13.26 23.63
N ASP A 278 15.81 -13.80 24.77
CA ASP A 278 16.92 -13.22 25.51
C ASP A 278 18.29 -13.59 24.88
N ALA A 279 19.37 -13.07 25.41
CA ALA A 279 20.70 -13.27 24.85
C ALA A 279 21.23 -14.71 24.92
N THR A 280 20.62 -15.57 25.72
CA THR A 280 21.03 -16.96 25.96
C THR A 280 20.15 -17.95 25.21
N SER A 281 19.02 -17.50 24.70
CA SER A 281 17.95 -18.33 24.15
C SER A 281 17.91 -18.28 22.61
N GLN A 282 17.18 -19.22 22.02
CA GLN A 282 16.98 -19.31 20.58
C GLN A 282 15.49 -19.28 20.24
N LEU A 283 15.13 -18.45 19.26
CA LEU A 283 13.80 -18.42 18.67
C LEU A 283 13.93 -18.46 17.16
N HIS A 284 13.37 -19.51 16.55
CA HIS A 284 13.28 -19.67 15.11
C HIS A 284 11.83 -19.45 14.68
N ALA A 285 11.57 -18.40 13.89
CA ALA A 285 10.24 -18.07 13.38
C ALA A 285 10.13 -18.49 11.91
N ASN A 286 9.15 -19.32 11.60
CA ASN A 286 8.86 -19.78 10.24
C ASN A 286 7.38 -19.46 9.93
N LEU A 287 7.15 -18.52 9.01
CA LEU A 287 5.84 -18.04 8.57
C LEU A 287 5.57 -18.52 7.15
N THR A 288 4.42 -19.19 6.95
CA THR A 288 4.07 -19.82 5.67
C THR A 288 2.59 -19.63 5.31
N ASN A 289 2.25 -19.86 4.04
CA ASN A 289 0.87 -20.00 3.54
C ASN A 289 -0.07 -18.84 3.90
N GLY A 290 0.35 -17.60 3.71
CA GLY A 290 -0.47 -16.42 4.02
C GLY A 290 -0.46 -16.07 5.51
N ALA A 291 0.46 -16.59 6.29
CA ALA A 291 0.63 -16.15 7.68
C ALA A 291 0.98 -14.65 7.74
N VAL A 292 0.45 -13.96 8.74
CA VAL A 292 0.70 -12.54 8.98
C VAL A 292 1.18 -12.33 10.40
N LEU A 293 2.33 -11.68 10.53
CA LEU A 293 2.81 -11.16 11.80
C LEU A 293 2.75 -9.63 11.78
N ASN A 294 1.98 -9.04 12.67
CA ASN A 294 1.97 -7.61 12.95
C ASN A 294 2.70 -7.36 14.28
N GLY A 295 3.98 -7.04 14.22
CA GLY A 295 4.77 -6.90 15.44
C GLY A 295 6.26 -6.78 15.21
N ALA A 296 7.00 -6.58 16.30
CA ALA A 296 8.46 -6.57 16.27
C ALA A 296 9.05 -7.96 16.52
N MET A 297 10.25 -8.18 16.03
CA MET A 297 11.11 -9.31 16.42
C MET A 297 12.32 -8.78 17.18
N THR A 298 12.59 -9.34 18.36
CA THR A 298 13.74 -8.93 19.19
C THR A 298 14.62 -10.13 19.46
N ASN A 299 15.86 -10.09 19.00
CA ASN A 299 16.86 -11.17 19.13
C ASN A 299 16.35 -12.54 18.63
N VAL A 300 15.49 -12.54 17.61
CA VAL A 300 15.05 -13.78 16.98
C VAL A 300 16.22 -14.40 16.23
N THR A 301 16.55 -15.65 16.51
CA THR A 301 17.73 -16.32 15.95
C THR A 301 17.66 -16.45 14.42
N SER A 302 16.50 -16.78 13.91
CA SER A 302 16.22 -16.78 12.46
C SER A 302 14.75 -16.53 12.16
N ALA A 303 14.51 -15.79 11.10
CA ALA A 303 13.17 -15.58 10.53
C ALA A 303 13.15 -16.11 9.09
N THR A 304 12.16 -16.93 8.78
CA THR A 304 11.88 -17.43 7.43
C THR A 304 10.45 -17.07 7.06
N LEU A 305 10.30 -16.39 5.93
CA LEU A 305 9.00 -16.03 5.37
C LEU A 305 8.85 -16.66 3.99
N ASP A 306 7.84 -17.51 3.82
CA ASP A 306 7.47 -18.05 2.52
C ASP A 306 5.96 -17.86 2.29
N SER A 307 5.62 -17.04 1.31
CA SER A 307 4.22 -16.65 1.03
C SER A 307 3.51 -16.07 2.26
N ALA A 308 4.25 -15.30 3.07
CA ALA A 308 3.79 -14.72 4.33
C ALA A 308 4.12 -13.23 4.42
N THR A 309 3.51 -12.54 5.37
CA THR A 309 3.73 -11.10 5.57
C THR A 309 4.18 -10.81 7.00
N TRP A 310 5.23 -10.02 7.12
CA TRP A 310 5.65 -9.44 8.38
C TRP A 310 5.56 -7.92 8.30
N ASN A 311 4.62 -7.33 9.02
CA ASN A 311 4.46 -5.91 9.19
C ASN A 311 5.13 -5.49 10.51
N MET A 312 6.28 -4.84 10.41
CA MET A 312 7.00 -4.36 11.59
C MET A 312 6.23 -3.20 12.25
N THR A 313 6.16 -3.24 13.58
CA THR A 313 5.56 -2.17 14.39
C THR A 313 6.61 -1.44 15.23
N GLY A 314 7.88 -1.72 15.02
CA GLY A 314 9.02 -1.13 15.71
C GLY A 314 10.33 -1.72 15.19
N ASN A 315 11.46 -1.17 15.65
CA ASN A 315 12.77 -1.68 15.32
C ASN A 315 12.87 -3.17 15.68
N SER A 316 13.50 -3.94 14.78
CA SER A 316 13.57 -5.39 14.92
C SER A 316 14.98 -5.90 14.72
N THR A 317 15.32 -7.00 15.41
CA THR A 317 16.63 -7.66 15.33
C THR A 317 16.44 -9.16 15.13
N VAL A 318 17.06 -9.67 14.07
CA VAL A 318 17.09 -11.11 13.77
C VAL A 318 18.53 -11.55 13.47
N GLY A 319 18.87 -12.80 13.80
CA GLY A 319 20.18 -13.38 13.50
C GLY A 319 20.35 -13.66 12.01
N ALA A 320 19.37 -14.29 11.38
CA ALA A 320 19.32 -14.53 9.94
C ALA A 320 17.93 -14.28 9.38
N LEU A 321 17.84 -13.79 8.14
CA LEU A 321 16.56 -13.59 7.44
C LEU A 321 16.56 -14.33 6.10
N ASN A 322 15.61 -15.27 5.95
CA ASN A 322 15.30 -15.95 4.70
C ASN A 322 13.95 -15.43 4.17
N LEU A 323 13.97 -14.71 3.07
CA LEU A 323 12.80 -14.09 2.48
C LEU A 323 12.45 -14.79 1.16
N GLY A 324 11.52 -15.75 1.23
CA GLY A 324 10.90 -16.40 0.07
C GLY A 324 9.93 -15.45 -0.66
N ASN A 325 8.83 -15.96 -1.19
CA ASN A 325 7.80 -15.12 -1.84
C ASN A 325 6.99 -14.25 -0.86
N GLY A 326 7.49 -14.01 0.35
CA GLY A 326 6.85 -13.21 1.37
C GLY A 326 7.10 -11.72 1.24
N THR A 327 6.52 -10.97 2.17
CA THR A 327 6.72 -9.51 2.27
C THR A 327 7.15 -9.13 3.68
N VAL A 328 8.19 -8.32 3.80
CA VAL A 328 8.54 -7.60 5.03
C VAL A 328 8.25 -6.11 4.79
N SER A 329 7.29 -5.57 5.53
CA SER A 329 7.02 -4.13 5.58
C SER A 329 7.72 -3.54 6.80
N LEU A 330 8.62 -2.59 6.60
CA LEU A 330 9.42 -2.04 7.69
C LEU A 330 8.63 -1.06 8.59
N GLY A 331 7.39 -0.76 8.24
CA GLY A 331 6.48 0.05 9.02
C GLY A 331 5.28 0.50 8.20
N ASP A 332 4.44 1.32 8.82
CA ASP A 332 3.24 1.93 8.20
C ASP A 332 3.47 3.36 7.69
N GLY A 333 4.69 3.88 7.83
CA GLY A 333 5.07 5.24 7.44
C GLY A 333 4.82 6.30 8.51
N SER A 334 4.24 5.97 9.65
CA SER A 334 4.08 6.91 10.77
C SER A 334 5.40 7.19 11.51
N ALA A 335 6.33 6.25 11.46
CA ALA A 335 7.69 6.34 11.98
C ALA A 335 8.63 5.48 11.11
N PHE A 336 9.91 5.82 11.09
CA PHE A 336 10.93 5.04 10.39
C PHE A 336 11.52 3.98 11.32
N HIS A 337 11.63 2.76 10.79
CA HIS A 337 12.13 1.63 11.53
C HIS A 337 13.40 1.04 10.92
N THR A 338 14.17 0.39 11.76
CA THR A 338 15.37 -0.35 11.35
C THR A 338 15.15 -1.85 11.57
N LEU A 339 15.38 -2.64 10.52
CA LEU A 339 15.53 -4.08 10.61
C LEU A 339 17.02 -4.42 10.62
N ASN A 340 17.50 -4.95 11.73
CA ASN A 340 18.88 -5.40 11.86
C ASN A 340 18.93 -6.92 11.72
N VAL A 341 19.61 -7.40 10.68
CA VAL A 341 19.95 -8.80 10.44
C VAL A 341 21.41 -8.99 10.81
N ALA A 342 21.67 -9.51 12.01
CA ALA A 342 23.04 -9.61 12.53
C ALA A 342 23.95 -10.52 11.68
N GLY A 343 23.40 -11.56 11.08
CA GLY A 343 24.06 -12.51 10.18
C GLY A 343 23.66 -12.31 8.72
N ASN A 344 23.29 -13.39 8.05
CA ASN A 344 23.08 -13.41 6.61
C ASN A 344 21.61 -13.14 6.21
N PHE A 345 21.48 -12.50 5.03
CA PHE A 345 20.22 -12.35 4.32
C PHE A 345 20.19 -13.23 3.08
N THR A 346 19.13 -14.03 2.92
CA THR A 346 18.88 -14.82 1.71
C THR A 346 17.54 -14.43 1.11
N GLY A 347 17.54 -13.91 -0.12
CA GLY A 347 16.34 -13.60 -0.88
C GLY A 347 15.98 -14.70 -1.87
N ASN A 348 14.68 -14.98 -2.00
CA ASN A 348 14.13 -15.88 -3.02
C ASN A 348 12.84 -15.27 -3.61
N GLY A 349 12.97 -14.06 -4.17
CA GLY A 349 11.88 -13.35 -4.85
C GLY A 349 10.93 -12.55 -3.96
N GLY A 350 11.09 -12.56 -2.64
CA GLY A 350 10.25 -11.80 -1.72
C GLY A 350 10.45 -10.29 -1.79
N THR A 351 9.62 -9.55 -1.08
CA THR A 351 9.56 -8.08 -1.13
C THR A 351 9.90 -7.44 0.21
N LEU A 352 10.77 -6.45 0.18
CA LEU A 352 11.08 -5.53 1.26
C LEU A 352 10.40 -4.19 0.96
N ALA A 353 9.49 -3.74 1.81
CA ALA A 353 8.78 -2.48 1.64
C ALA A 353 9.32 -1.43 2.62
N PHE A 354 9.87 -0.36 2.08
CA PHE A 354 10.46 0.76 2.80
C PHE A 354 9.55 1.98 2.73
N ASN A 355 9.44 2.71 3.82
CA ASN A 355 8.92 4.06 3.85
C ASN A 355 10.10 5.03 3.82
N THR A 356 10.06 6.01 2.94
CA THR A 356 11.18 6.91 2.68
C THR A 356 10.65 8.31 2.40
N VAL A 357 11.24 9.32 2.99
CA VAL A 357 11.08 10.70 2.51
C VAL A 357 11.92 10.81 1.25
N LEU A 358 11.29 10.82 0.08
CA LEU A 358 12.04 10.98 -1.17
C LEU A 358 12.51 12.43 -1.31
N ALA A 359 13.79 12.66 -1.01
CA ALA A 359 14.46 13.96 -1.02
C ALA A 359 15.95 13.78 -1.36
N GLY A 360 16.84 14.61 -0.84
CA GLY A 360 18.29 14.47 -0.99
C GLY A 360 18.89 13.30 -0.18
N ASP A 361 20.20 13.18 -0.20
CA ASP A 361 20.96 12.05 0.35
C ASP A 361 20.68 11.73 1.84
N ASP A 362 20.45 12.76 2.67
CA ASP A 362 20.22 12.63 4.12
C ASP A 362 18.74 12.42 4.48
N ALA A 363 17.91 12.07 3.52
CA ALA A 363 16.48 11.89 3.75
C ALA A 363 16.19 10.76 4.74
N ALA A 364 15.18 10.99 5.59
CA ALA A 364 14.73 9.99 6.56
C ALA A 364 14.10 8.80 5.84
N THR A 365 14.44 7.59 6.28
CA THR A 365 14.01 6.35 5.65
C THR A 365 14.05 5.19 6.62
N ASP A 366 13.20 4.19 6.37
CA ASP A 366 13.41 2.86 6.94
C ASP A 366 14.74 2.30 6.49
N LYS A 367 15.36 1.45 7.32
CA LYS A 367 16.69 0.87 7.04
C LYS A 367 16.72 -0.64 7.23
N LEU A 368 17.37 -1.34 6.33
CA LEU A 368 17.79 -2.71 6.50
C LEU A 368 19.29 -2.75 6.69
N ILE A 369 19.75 -3.24 7.84
CA ILE A 369 21.17 -3.40 8.16
C ILE A 369 21.49 -4.89 8.23
N ILE A 370 22.38 -5.37 7.39
CA ILE A 370 22.81 -6.76 7.30
C ILE A 370 24.26 -6.83 7.73
N GLY A 371 24.55 -7.51 8.84
CA GLY A 371 25.92 -7.66 9.35
C GLY A 371 26.76 -8.69 8.58
N GLY A 372 26.12 -9.72 8.06
CA GLY A 372 26.73 -10.78 7.26
C GLY A 372 26.60 -10.60 5.76
N ASP A 373 26.55 -11.71 5.04
CA ASP A 373 26.49 -11.77 3.59
C ASP A 373 25.05 -11.70 3.07
N THR A 374 24.91 -11.22 1.83
CA THR A 374 23.63 -11.30 1.09
C THR A 374 23.73 -12.29 -0.06
N SER A 375 22.63 -13.00 -0.33
CA SER A 375 22.53 -13.94 -1.46
C SER A 375 21.11 -13.96 -2.05
N GLY A 376 21.00 -14.47 -3.29
CA GLY A 376 19.73 -14.60 -3.99
C GLY A 376 19.15 -13.27 -4.47
N THR A 377 17.82 -13.19 -4.60
CA THR A 377 17.13 -12.01 -5.14
C THR A 377 15.99 -11.55 -4.24
N ALA A 378 15.79 -10.23 -4.11
CA ALA A 378 14.65 -9.65 -3.42
C ALA A 378 14.16 -8.39 -4.15
N ASN A 379 12.87 -8.12 -4.04
CA ASN A 379 12.26 -6.90 -4.54
C ASN A 379 12.26 -5.83 -3.45
N VAL A 380 12.52 -4.60 -3.84
CA VAL A 380 12.46 -3.42 -2.97
C VAL A 380 11.33 -2.53 -3.44
N ARG A 381 10.32 -2.33 -2.62
CA ARG A 381 9.24 -1.38 -2.84
C ARG A 381 9.44 -0.17 -1.95
N VAL A 382 9.30 1.02 -2.52
CA VAL A 382 9.48 2.29 -1.82
C VAL A 382 8.18 3.08 -1.83
N ASN A 383 7.78 3.49 -0.65
CA ASN A 383 6.65 4.35 -0.37
C ASN A 383 7.18 5.75 -0.04
N ASN A 384 6.76 6.78 -0.77
CA ASN A 384 7.11 8.16 -0.42
C ASN A 384 6.26 8.64 0.76
N VAL A 385 6.90 9.07 1.82
CA VAL A 385 6.25 9.60 3.04
C VAL A 385 6.56 11.09 3.16
N GLY A 386 5.89 11.91 2.34
CA GLY A 386 5.96 13.38 2.39
C GLY A 386 7.21 14.00 1.77
N GLY A 387 7.98 13.25 0.96
CA GLY A 387 9.13 13.79 0.25
C GLY A 387 8.74 14.55 -1.01
N ALA A 388 9.23 15.78 -1.15
CA ALA A 388 9.02 16.65 -2.31
C ALA A 388 9.95 16.36 -3.50
N GLY A 389 10.83 15.36 -3.36
CA GLY A 389 11.87 15.02 -4.34
C GLY A 389 13.04 16.00 -4.31
N ALA A 390 14.21 15.50 -4.63
CA ALA A 390 15.40 16.32 -4.87
C ALA A 390 16.43 15.53 -5.69
N GLN A 391 17.37 16.25 -6.28
CA GLN A 391 18.57 15.64 -6.85
C GLN A 391 19.41 15.02 -5.74
N THR A 392 19.83 13.77 -5.94
CA THR A 392 20.77 13.07 -5.05
C THR A 392 22.20 13.12 -5.61
N ASN A 393 23.17 13.00 -4.72
CA ASN A 393 24.58 12.84 -5.07
C ASN A 393 25.05 11.41 -4.77
N GLN A 394 25.05 11.02 -3.49
CA GLN A 394 25.39 9.65 -3.07
C GLN A 394 24.16 8.74 -3.09
N GLY A 395 22.99 9.30 -2.83
CA GLY A 395 21.71 8.61 -2.74
C GLY A 395 21.27 8.33 -1.31
N ILE A 396 19.98 8.05 -1.15
CA ILE A 396 19.35 7.68 0.12
C ILE A 396 19.68 6.21 0.41
N GLN A 397 20.45 5.93 1.45
CA GLN A 397 20.83 4.57 1.81
C GLN A 397 19.67 3.81 2.42
N LEU A 398 19.17 2.77 1.74
CA LEU A 398 18.10 1.87 2.22
C LEU A 398 18.67 0.62 2.88
N ILE A 399 19.72 0.02 2.27
CA ILE A 399 20.26 -1.26 2.71
C ILE A 399 21.76 -1.11 2.94
N GLN A 400 22.19 -1.46 4.14
CA GLN A 400 23.60 -1.54 4.51
C GLN A 400 24.01 -3.00 4.59
N VAL A 401 25.16 -3.35 4.00
CA VAL A 401 25.70 -4.73 3.98
C VAL A 401 27.13 -4.71 4.53
N GLY A 402 27.34 -5.42 5.63
CA GLY A 402 28.63 -5.52 6.29
C GLY A 402 29.53 -6.63 5.74
N GLY A 403 28.95 -7.68 5.16
CA GLY A 403 29.66 -8.78 4.51
C GLY A 403 29.67 -8.70 3.00
N ALA A 404 29.77 -9.83 2.32
CA ALA A 404 29.72 -9.90 0.86
C ALA A 404 28.32 -9.61 0.31
N SER A 405 28.19 -8.55 -0.49
CA SER A 405 26.93 -8.14 -1.11
C SER A 405 26.71 -8.88 -2.44
N ASN A 406 26.43 -10.20 -2.37
CA ASN A 406 26.20 -11.05 -3.54
C ASN A 406 24.71 -11.12 -3.92
N GLY A 407 23.81 -10.70 -3.04
CA GLY A 407 22.37 -10.60 -3.31
C GLY A 407 22.05 -9.50 -4.29
N GLN A 408 20.99 -9.71 -5.09
CA GLN A 408 20.46 -8.72 -6.03
C GLN A 408 19.14 -8.17 -5.49
N PHE A 409 19.10 -6.85 -5.31
CA PHE A 409 17.88 -6.13 -4.96
C PHE A 409 17.34 -5.37 -6.19
N ASN A 410 16.06 -5.56 -6.49
CA ASN A 410 15.41 -4.95 -7.65
C ASN A 410 14.31 -4.00 -7.21
N LEU A 411 14.28 -2.78 -7.73
CA LEU A 411 13.20 -1.85 -7.45
C LEU A 411 11.88 -2.39 -8.04
N ALA A 412 10.89 -2.62 -7.20
CA ALA A 412 9.55 -3.09 -7.59
C ALA A 412 8.58 -1.92 -7.65
N GLY A 413 8.21 -1.52 -8.83
CA GLY A 413 7.45 -0.31 -9.08
C GLY A 413 8.34 0.92 -9.22
N ARG A 414 7.71 2.09 -9.24
CA ARG A 414 8.40 3.38 -9.38
C ARG A 414 8.49 4.07 -8.01
N ALA A 415 9.61 4.71 -7.75
CA ALA A 415 9.81 5.56 -6.58
C ALA A 415 9.85 7.02 -7.06
N VAL A 416 8.81 7.80 -6.75
CA VAL A 416 8.63 9.17 -7.25
C VAL A 416 8.32 10.14 -6.11
N GLY A 417 8.95 11.33 -6.18
CA GLY A 417 8.69 12.44 -5.27
C GLY A 417 8.86 13.78 -6.01
N GLY A 418 7.88 14.70 -5.86
CA GLY A 418 7.87 15.93 -6.64
C GLY A 418 7.95 15.66 -8.14
N GLN A 419 8.91 16.25 -8.81
CA GLN A 419 9.20 15.99 -10.23
C GLN A 419 10.23 14.89 -10.48
N TYR A 420 10.80 14.27 -9.43
CA TYR A 420 11.93 13.35 -9.54
C TYR A 420 11.52 11.89 -9.60
N GLU A 421 12.27 11.11 -10.38
CA GLU A 421 12.28 9.66 -10.42
C GLU A 421 13.48 9.12 -9.68
N TYR A 422 13.31 8.09 -8.86
CA TYR A 422 14.40 7.46 -8.12
C TYR A 422 14.60 6.02 -8.57
N PHE A 423 15.85 5.59 -8.61
CA PHE A 423 16.28 4.26 -9.01
C PHE A 423 17.13 3.62 -7.91
N LEU A 424 17.07 2.30 -7.79
CA LEU A 424 17.85 1.57 -6.82
C LEU A 424 19.24 1.24 -7.41
N HIS A 425 20.28 1.68 -6.73
CA HIS A 425 21.66 1.50 -7.13
C HIS A 425 22.42 0.72 -6.07
N LYS A 426 23.28 -0.19 -6.49
CA LYS A 426 24.33 -0.76 -5.64
C LYS A 426 25.50 0.21 -5.58
N GLY A 427 26.14 0.32 -4.41
CA GLY A 427 27.38 1.08 -4.25
C GLY A 427 28.50 0.56 -5.16
N THR A 428 29.51 1.39 -5.39
CA THR A 428 30.63 1.11 -6.30
C THR A 428 31.86 0.62 -5.55
N GLY A 429 32.68 -0.20 -6.19
CA GLY A 429 33.92 -0.72 -5.61
C GLY A 429 33.66 -1.63 -4.40
N ALA A 430 34.20 -1.28 -3.26
CA ALA A 430 34.04 -2.00 -2.00
C ALA A 430 32.74 -1.69 -1.26
N ASP A 431 31.96 -0.70 -1.72
CA ASP A 431 30.67 -0.36 -1.14
C ASP A 431 29.60 -1.33 -1.60
N GLY A 432 29.23 -2.25 -0.72
CA GLY A 432 28.18 -3.25 -0.94
C GLY A 432 26.76 -2.77 -0.65
N ASN A 433 26.58 -1.52 -0.23
CA ASN A 433 25.30 -0.94 0.18
C ASN A 433 24.39 -0.61 -1.01
N TRP A 434 23.11 -0.36 -0.73
CA TRP A 434 22.13 -0.04 -1.75
C TRP A 434 21.42 1.29 -1.45
N TYR A 435 21.32 2.12 -2.49
CA TYR A 435 20.90 3.51 -2.42
C TYR A 435 19.80 3.81 -3.43
N LEU A 436 18.87 4.67 -3.07
CA LEU A 436 18.00 5.34 -4.04
C LEU A 436 18.69 6.59 -4.57
N ARG A 437 18.81 6.68 -5.88
CA ARG A 437 19.38 7.84 -6.57
C ARG A 437 18.41 8.38 -7.61
N SER A 438 18.44 9.69 -7.81
CA SER A 438 17.66 10.37 -8.84
C SER A 438 18.28 10.27 -10.25
N GLN A 439 19.31 9.48 -10.43
CA GLN A 439 19.98 9.21 -11.71
C GLN A 439 19.71 7.78 -12.18
N LEU A 440 19.79 7.56 -13.49
CA LEU A 440 19.70 6.21 -14.06
C LEU A 440 20.87 5.33 -13.61
N PRO A 441 20.65 4.02 -13.40
CA PRO A 441 21.74 3.06 -13.27
C PRO A 441 22.53 3.03 -14.58
N THR A 442 23.62 3.77 -14.65
CA THR A 442 24.53 3.68 -15.79
C THR A 442 25.34 2.38 -15.70
N GLN A 443 25.72 1.83 -16.86
CA GLN A 443 26.84 0.86 -16.93
C GLN A 443 28.07 1.50 -16.22
N PRO A 444 28.99 0.69 -15.69
CA PRO A 444 30.07 1.22 -14.86
C PRO A 444 30.65 2.47 -15.49
N ASP A 445 30.53 3.57 -14.76
CA ASP A 445 31.02 4.86 -15.18
C ASP A 445 32.48 4.67 -15.62
N PRO A 446 32.85 5.00 -16.87
CA PRO A 446 34.24 4.91 -17.33
C PRO A 446 35.19 5.58 -16.36
N CYS A 447 34.74 6.60 -15.65
CA CYS A 447 35.49 7.35 -14.65
C CYS A 447 35.78 6.58 -13.35
N VAL A 448 35.02 5.53 -13.04
CA VAL A 448 35.32 4.60 -11.94
C VAL A 448 36.40 3.62 -12.35
N VAL A 449 36.50 3.32 -13.66
CA VAL A 449 37.54 2.43 -14.22
C VAL A 449 38.82 3.20 -14.46
N ASP A 450 38.75 4.44 -14.96
CA ASP A 450 39.87 5.35 -15.18
C ASP A 450 39.49 6.80 -14.85
N PRO A 451 39.76 7.26 -13.60
CA PRO A 451 39.44 8.62 -13.17
C PRO A 451 40.28 9.70 -13.83
N THR A 452 41.26 9.34 -14.68
CA THR A 452 42.14 10.30 -15.37
C THR A 452 41.61 10.73 -16.73
N LEU A 453 40.47 10.16 -17.19
CA LEU A 453 39.85 10.55 -18.45
C LEU A 453 39.42 12.03 -18.40
N PRO A 454 39.60 12.80 -19.48
CA PRO A 454 39.23 14.23 -19.52
C PRO A 454 37.77 14.53 -19.29
N GLU A 455 36.88 13.57 -19.62
CA GLU A 455 35.46 13.62 -19.40
C GLU A 455 35.02 13.32 -17.95
N CYS A 456 35.97 12.92 -17.11
CA CYS A 456 35.73 12.61 -15.71
C CYS A 456 35.77 13.84 -14.79
N ASN A 457 35.22 14.95 -15.24
CA ASN A 457 34.91 16.04 -14.35
C ASN A 457 33.69 15.63 -13.51
N PRO A 458 33.72 15.67 -12.16
CA PRO A 458 32.62 15.20 -11.31
C PRO A 458 31.46 16.19 -11.30
N GLU A 459 30.87 16.49 -12.44
CA GLU A 459 29.54 17.03 -12.48
C GLU A 459 28.58 15.89 -12.12
N ILE A 460 27.81 16.08 -11.07
CA ILE A 460 26.74 15.16 -10.67
C ILE A 460 25.82 15.05 -11.88
N PRO A 461 25.56 13.85 -12.42
CA PRO A 461 24.67 13.69 -13.57
C PRO A 461 23.32 14.32 -13.29
N ASP A 462 22.71 14.92 -14.31
CA ASP A 462 21.38 15.50 -14.21
C ASP A 462 20.38 14.46 -13.66
N PRO A 463 19.47 14.87 -12.76
CA PRO A 463 18.47 13.99 -12.22
C PRO A 463 17.49 13.57 -13.31
N VAL A 464 16.98 12.35 -13.24
CA VAL A 464 15.90 11.89 -14.09
C VAL A 464 14.57 12.40 -13.55
N LEU A 465 13.83 13.04 -14.41
CA LEU A 465 12.52 13.59 -14.08
C LEU A 465 11.41 12.63 -14.53
N ARG A 466 10.37 12.51 -13.74
CA ARG A 466 9.24 11.66 -14.09
C ARG A 466 8.38 12.31 -15.21
N PRO A 467 7.68 11.54 -16.04
CA PRO A 467 6.92 12.10 -17.17
C PRO A 467 5.59 12.78 -16.79
N GLU A 468 5.04 12.53 -15.60
CA GLU A 468 3.73 13.03 -15.17
C GLU A 468 3.64 14.58 -15.20
N PRO A 469 4.67 15.35 -14.79
CA PRO A 469 4.67 16.81 -14.94
C PRO A 469 4.35 17.28 -16.35
N GLY A 470 4.90 16.62 -17.37
CA GLY A 470 4.60 16.93 -18.76
C GLY A 470 3.13 16.68 -19.14
N ALA A 471 2.50 15.65 -18.59
CA ALA A 471 1.09 15.39 -18.83
C ALA A 471 0.19 16.44 -18.13
N TYR A 472 0.56 16.91 -16.92
CA TYR A 472 -0.11 18.05 -16.26
C TYR A 472 0.02 19.33 -17.07
N LEU A 473 1.22 19.65 -17.56
CA LEU A 473 1.48 20.80 -18.43
C LEU A 473 0.67 20.73 -19.72
N ALA A 474 0.59 19.56 -20.36
CA ALA A 474 -0.20 19.34 -21.55
C ALA A 474 -1.70 19.53 -21.32
N ASN A 475 -2.20 19.04 -20.18
CA ASN A 475 -3.59 19.25 -19.78
C ASN A 475 -3.91 20.74 -19.61
N LEU A 476 -3.04 21.49 -18.93
CA LEU A 476 -3.19 22.94 -18.75
C LEU A 476 -3.16 23.67 -20.09
N GLN A 477 -2.20 23.37 -20.95
CA GLN A 477 -2.06 23.97 -22.28
C GLN A 477 -3.27 23.65 -23.17
N ALA A 478 -3.74 22.41 -23.18
CA ALA A 478 -4.93 22.04 -23.92
C ALA A 478 -6.18 22.80 -23.42
N ALA A 479 -6.38 22.88 -22.13
CA ALA A 479 -7.50 23.59 -21.53
C ALA A 479 -7.45 25.11 -21.83
N GLN A 480 -6.25 25.72 -21.78
CA GLN A 480 -6.07 27.14 -22.10
C GLN A 480 -6.46 27.50 -23.53
N ASN A 481 -6.33 26.56 -24.49
CA ASN A 481 -6.54 26.82 -25.92
C ASN A 481 -7.84 26.22 -26.48
N MET A 482 -8.47 25.26 -25.80
CA MET A 482 -9.57 24.43 -26.32
C MET A 482 -10.77 25.22 -26.83
N PHE A 483 -11.14 26.32 -26.18
CA PHE A 483 -12.35 27.10 -26.51
C PHE A 483 -12.06 28.53 -26.95
N ARG A 484 -10.83 28.84 -27.38
CA ARG A 484 -10.51 30.16 -27.93
C ARG A 484 -11.10 30.33 -29.30
N LEU A 485 -11.87 31.43 -29.49
CA LEU A 485 -12.54 31.78 -30.74
C LEU A 485 -12.25 33.20 -31.13
N GLY A 486 -12.06 33.44 -32.40
CA GLY A 486 -12.03 34.76 -33.00
C GLY A 486 -13.33 35.06 -33.75
N TYR A 487 -13.43 36.28 -34.29
CA TYR A 487 -14.59 36.72 -35.05
C TYR A 487 -14.88 35.78 -36.26
N HIS A 488 -13.88 35.49 -37.08
CA HIS A 488 -14.02 34.64 -38.27
C HIS A 488 -14.26 33.16 -37.99
N ASP A 489 -14.14 32.74 -36.76
CA ASP A 489 -14.35 31.35 -36.36
C ASP A 489 -15.82 30.95 -36.23
N ARG A 490 -16.71 31.91 -36.25
CA ARG A 490 -18.15 31.76 -36.02
C ARG A 490 -19.02 31.93 -37.29
N HIS A 491 -18.43 32.31 -38.41
CA HIS A 491 -19.17 32.70 -39.57
C HIS A 491 -18.62 32.13 -40.87
N ALA A 492 -19.54 31.74 -41.78
CA ALA A 492 -19.24 31.47 -43.19
C ALA A 492 -19.35 32.81 -43.96
N GLY A 493 -18.27 33.58 -44.00
CA GLY A 493 -18.29 34.88 -44.61
C GLY A 493 -18.98 35.99 -43.76
N GLN A 494 -19.15 37.13 -44.36
CA GLN A 494 -19.75 38.27 -43.68
C GLN A 494 -21.29 38.20 -43.74
N ASN A 495 -21.94 38.52 -42.65
CA ASN A 495 -23.41 38.58 -42.52
C ASN A 495 -24.15 37.24 -42.62
N THR A 496 -23.58 36.13 -42.15
CA THR A 496 -24.24 34.85 -42.25
C THR A 496 -24.35 34.13 -40.91
N GLY A 497 -25.52 33.53 -40.70
CA GLY A 497 -25.84 32.55 -39.69
C GLY A 497 -26.44 33.13 -38.45
N ARG A 498 -27.71 32.83 -38.19
CA ARG A 498 -28.32 33.05 -36.85
C ARG A 498 -28.01 31.90 -35.93
N ALA A 499 -27.84 30.67 -36.45
CA ALA A 499 -27.33 29.52 -35.73
C ALA A 499 -26.10 28.98 -36.46
N TRP A 500 -25.14 28.52 -35.68
CA TRP A 500 -23.88 27.98 -36.21
C TRP A 500 -23.35 26.86 -35.33
N ALA A 501 -22.59 25.99 -35.98
CA ALA A 501 -21.84 24.92 -35.32
C ALA A 501 -20.45 24.82 -35.94
N ARG A 502 -19.45 24.57 -35.10
CA ARG A 502 -18.05 24.39 -35.50
C ARG A 502 -17.44 23.23 -34.78
N VAL A 503 -16.71 22.41 -35.52
CA VAL A 503 -15.81 21.39 -35.00
C VAL A 503 -14.38 21.80 -35.35
N ASP A 504 -13.51 21.74 -34.39
CA ASP A 504 -12.07 21.93 -34.59
C ASP A 504 -11.25 20.81 -33.92
N GLY A 505 -10.09 20.57 -34.49
CA GLY A 505 -9.12 19.63 -33.95
C GLY A 505 -7.69 20.15 -34.13
N SER A 506 -6.82 19.84 -33.17
CA SER A 506 -5.42 20.18 -33.28
C SER A 506 -4.49 19.06 -32.82
N ARG A 507 -3.28 19.11 -33.34
CA ARG A 507 -2.12 18.33 -32.85
C ARG A 507 -1.01 19.28 -32.51
N ASN A 508 -0.39 19.08 -31.36
CA ASN A 508 0.75 19.86 -30.91
C ASN A 508 1.88 18.98 -30.37
N GLY A 509 3.08 19.53 -30.37
CA GLY A 509 4.24 18.95 -29.74
C GLY A 509 5.13 20.05 -29.15
N PHE A 510 5.68 19.80 -27.99
CA PHE A 510 6.61 20.70 -27.29
C PHE A 510 7.44 19.93 -26.26
N ASP A 511 8.57 20.54 -25.88
CA ASP A 511 9.45 19.99 -24.87
C ASP A 511 9.22 20.67 -23.54
N ALA A 512 9.47 19.95 -22.45
CA ALA A 512 9.50 20.53 -21.11
C ALA A 512 10.75 20.09 -20.34
N ILE A 513 11.05 20.81 -19.28
CA ILE A 513 12.08 20.54 -18.28
C ILE A 513 13.41 20.09 -18.91
N SER A 514 14.28 21.05 -19.22
CA SER A 514 15.61 20.81 -19.79
C SER A 514 15.66 19.90 -21.02
N ARG A 515 14.52 19.73 -21.73
CA ARG A 515 14.29 18.81 -22.86
C ARG A 515 14.31 17.32 -22.49
N GLN A 516 14.17 16.99 -21.21
CA GLN A 516 14.00 15.57 -20.84
C GLN A 516 12.63 15.02 -21.19
N LEU A 517 11.59 15.90 -21.26
CA LEU A 517 10.23 15.48 -21.57
C LEU A 517 9.84 15.93 -22.98
N ASP A 518 9.51 14.96 -23.84
CA ASP A 518 8.87 15.14 -25.12
C ASP A 518 7.36 14.95 -24.98
N ILE A 519 6.59 15.98 -25.38
CA ILE A 519 5.15 16.04 -25.13
C ILE A 519 4.41 16.19 -26.46
N HIS A 520 3.52 15.27 -26.72
CA HIS A 520 2.62 15.29 -27.87
C HIS A 520 1.16 15.27 -27.42
N GLY A 521 0.33 16.14 -28.03
CA GLY A 521 -1.08 16.25 -27.69
C GLY A 521 -1.99 16.35 -28.90
N ASN A 522 -3.23 15.89 -28.70
CA ASN A 522 -4.34 16.06 -29.65
C ASN A 522 -5.51 16.68 -28.90
N SER A 523 -6.21 17.63 -29.51
CA SER A 523 -7.45 18.17 -28.97
C SER A 523 -8.52 18.25 -30.04
N GLN A 524 -9.77 18.19 -29.62
CA GLN A 524 -10.94 18.44 -30.45
C GLN A 524 -12.05 19.12 -29.64
N ALA A 525 -12.76 20.02 -30.28
CA ALA A 525 -13.89 20.70 -29.67
C ALA A 525 -15.05 20.87 -30.66
N LEU A 526 -16.26 20.82 -30.12
CA LEU A 526 -17.49 21.21 -30.78
C LEU A 526 -18.03 22.47 -30.10
N THR A 527 -18.28 23.50 -30.86
CA THR A 527 -18.96 24.70 -30.36
C THR A 527 -20.20 24.94 -31.20
N VAL A 528 -21.32 25.20 -30.53
CA VAL A 528 -22.58 25.60 -31.16
C VAL A 528 -23.00 26.97 -30.61
N GLY A 529 -23.56 27.80 -31.46
CA GLY A 529 -24.00 29.11 -31.03
C GLY A 529 -25.19 29.66 -31.82
N ALA A 530 -25.86 30.66 -31.25
CA ALA A 530 -26.96 31.30 -31.89
C ALA A 530 -26.98 32.80 -31.58
N ASP A 531 -27.30 33.62 -32.58
CA ASP A 531 -27.57 35.06 -32.41
C ASP A 531 -28.96 35.26 -31.78
N LEU A 532 -28.98 35.86 -30.61
CA LEU A 532 -30.20 36.27 -29.92
C LEU A 532 -30.71 37.62 -30.43
N TRP A 533 -29.79 38.45 -30.88
CA TRP A 533 -30.07 39.77 -31.48
C TRP A 533 -29.19 39.99 -32.70
N ARG A 534 -29.79 40.63 -33.73
CA ARG A 534 -29.09 40.98 -34.96
C ARG A 534 -29.64 42.26 -35.56
N HIS A 535 -28.73 43.08 -36.08
CA HIS A 535 -29.05 44.34 -36.78
C HIS A 535 -28.68 44.23 -38.28
N GLU A 536 -29.32 45.04 -39.11
CA GLU A 536 -29.10 45.08 -40.59
C GLU A 536 -27.65 45.44 -40.94
N SER A 537 -26.93 46.15 -40.08
CA SER A 537 -25.50 46.45 -40.27
C SER A 537 -24.59 45.22 -40.18
N GLY A 538 -25.14 44.06 -39.81
CA GLY A 538 -24.39 42.84 -39.53
C GLY A 538 -23.87 42.78 -38.10
N SER A 539 -24.28 43.72 -37.22
CA SER A 539 -24.02 43.66 -35.79
C SER A 539 -24.91 42.56 -35.16
N SER A 540 -24.37 41.78 -34.21
CA SER A 540 -25.09 40.71 -33.55
C SER A 540 -24.63 40.51 -32.13
N ALA A 541 -25.50 39.88 -31.32
CA ALA A 541 -25.14 39.39 -30.00
C ALA A 541 -25.78 37.99 -29.80
N GLY A 542 -25.07 37.07 -29.17
CA GLY A 542 -25.51 35.72 -29.07
C GLY A 542 -24.87 34.95 -27.92
N VAL A 543 -25.25 33.68 -27.87
CA VAL A 543 -24.74 32.69 -26.87
C VAL A 543 -24.05 31.53 -27.56
N MET A 544 -23.15 30.88 -26.86
CA MET A 544 -22.45 29.73 -27.36
C MET A 544 -22.23 28.68 -26.26
N LEU A 545 -22.26 27.42 -26.67
CA LEU A 545 -21.96 26.28 -25.85
C LEU A 545 -20.82 25.49 -26.51
N SER A 546 -19.84 25.09 -25.72
CA SER A 546 -18.71 24.32 -26.21
C SER A 546 -18.51 23.06 -25.41
N SER A 547 -18.11 21.98 -26.07
CA SER A 547 -17.67 20.73 -25.45
C SER A 547 -16.44 20.24 -26.18
N GLY A 548 -15.44 19.78 -25.44
CA GLY A 548 -14.19 19.33 -26.04
C GLY A 548 -13.46 18.30 -25.20
N ASN A 549 -12.50 17.66 -25.84
CA ASN A 549 -11.58 16.77 -25.17
C ASN A 549 -10.17 16.91 -25.74
N ALA A 550 -9.19 16.58 -24.93
CA ALA A 550 -7.80 16.47 -25.32
C ALA A 550 -7.15 15.25 -24.70
N THR A 551 -6.18 14.71 -25.40
CA THR A 551 -5.31 13.64 -24.90
C THR A 551 -3.87 14.00 -25.22
N SER A 552 -2.97 13.65 -24.31
CA SER A 552 -1.54 13.87 -24.48
C SER A 552 -0.73 12.69 -23.98
N THR A 553 0.50 12.60 -24.45
CA THR A 553 1.52 11.70 -23.95
C THR A 553 2.77 12.53 -23.69
N SER A 554 3.34 12.36 -22.51
CA SER A 554 4.63 12.91 -22.12
C SER A 554 5.58 11.74 -21.92
N THR A 555 6.71 11.76 -22.58
CA THR A 555 7.74 10.70 -22.52
C THR A 555 9.05 11.31 -22.00
N ASN A 556 9.64 10.68 -20.99
CA ASN A 556 10.99 11.04 -20.57
C ASN A 556 12.00 10.36 -21.52
N GLU A 557 12.84 11.14 -22.16
CA GLU A 557 13.82 10.69 -23.16
C GLU A 557 14.94 9.82 -22.56
N LEU A 558 15.23 9.97 -21.27
CA LEU A 558 16.31 9.23 -20.60
C LEU A 558 15.82 7.86 -20.11
N SER A 559 14.67 7.82 -19.45
CA SER A 559 14.14 6.59 -18.82
C SER A 559 13.21 5.79 -19.75
N GLY A 560 12.67 6.44 -20.79
CA GLY A 560 11.61 5.86 -21.63
C GLY A 560 10.26 5.74 -20.93
N TYR A 561 10.14 6.20 -19.67
CA TYR A 561 8.85 6.22 -18.98
C TYR A 561 7.92 7.25 -19.59
N TYR A 562 6.62 6.96 -19.57
CA TYR A 562 5.63 7.86 -20.14
C TYR A 562 4.43 8.06 -19.19
N ALA A 563 3.77 9.20 -19.36
CA ALA A 563 2.50 9.51 -18.73
C ALA A 563 1.50 10.01 -19.78
N ARG A 564 0.23 9.73 -19.53
CA ARG A 564 -0.88 10.17 -20.38
C ARG A 564 -1.71 11.21 -19.66
N GLY A 565 -1.97 12.33 -20.34
CA GLY A 565 -2.91 13.36 -19.94
C GLY A 565 -4.24 13.22 -20.68
N LYS A 566 -5.33 13.59 -20.00
CA LYS A 566 -6.66 13.67 -20.60
C LYS A 566 -7.44 14.81 -20.00
N VAL A 567 -8.07 15.61 -20.86
CA VAL A 567 -8.92 16.74 -20.48
C VAL A 567 -10.29 16.56 -21.15
N LYS A 568 -11.36 16.75 -20.39
CA LYS A 568 -12.70 16.93 -20.91
C LYS A 568 -13.19 18.30 -20.45
N GLY A 569 -13.58 19.14 -21.39
CA GLY A 569 -14.01 20.52 -21.12
C GLY A 569 -15.43 20.79 -21.60
N GLU A 570 -16.11 21.68 -20.91
CA GLU A 570 -17.40 22.26 -21.27
C GLU A 570 -17.35 23.75 -20.99
N ALA A 571 -17.93 24.56 -21.87
CA ALA A 571 -17.98 26.01 -21.69
C ALA A 571 -19.33 26.59 -22.13
N LEU A 572 -19.74 27.61 -21.39
CA LEU A 572 -20.87 28.49 -21.73
C LEU A 572 -20.32 29.87 -21.96
N GLY A 573 -20.68 30.51 -23.07
CA GLY A 573 -20.21 31.84 -23.45
C GLY A 573 -21.27 32.72 -24.07
N ILE A 574 -20.97 34.01 -24.05
CA ILE A 574 -21.69 35.05 -24.79
C ILE A 574 -20.73 35.74 -25.73
N TYR A 575 -21.27 36.28 -26.81
CA TYR A 575 -20.49 37.07 -27.76
C TYR A 575 -21.33 38.25 -28.30
N GLY A 576 -20.64 39.24 -28.80
CA GLY A 576 -21.23 40.38 -29.50
C GLY A 576 -20.30 40.96 -30.52
N THR A 577 -20.82 41.27 -31.69
CA THR A 577 -20.10 41.89 -32.80
C THR A 577 -20.78 43.20 -33.15
N TRP A 578 -20.03 44.27 -33.20
CA TRP A 578 -20.45 45.53 -33.76
C TRP A 578 -19.74 45.75 -35.10
N ARG A 579 -20.50 46.11 -36.13
CA ARG A 579 -19.95 46.45 -37.44
C ARG A 579 -20.31 47.86 -37.86
N GLY A 580 -19.27 48.60 -38.24
CA GLY A 580 -19.44 49.89 -38.92
C GLY A 580 -19.56 49.62 -40.44
N GLY A 581 -20.80 49.62 -40.91
CA GLY A 581 -21.06 49.28 -42.34
C GLY A 581 -20.69 50.36 -43.31
N ASN A 582 -20.13 49.97 -44.44
CA ASN A 582 -20.14 50.76 -45.66
C ASN A 582 -21.30 50.24 -46.52
N SER A 583 -22.32 51.09 -46.72
CA SER A 583 -23.52 50.70 -47.50
C SER A 583 -23.22 50.36 -48.96
N ALA A 584 -22.06 50.74 -49.47
CA ALA A 584 -21.63 50.48 -50.85
C ALA A 584 -20.90 49.15 -51.06
N ASP A 585 -20.26 48.66 -49.99
CA ASP A 585 -19.52 47.36 -50.02
C ASP A 585 -19.71 46.63 -48.70
N PRO A 586 -20.54 45.55 -48.65
CA PRO A 586 -20.85 44.85 -47.43
C PRO A 586 -19.66 44.04 -46.87
N TYR A 587 -18.57 43.88 -47.62
CA TYR A 587 -17.38 43.14 -47.22
C TYR A 587 -16.28 44.05 -46.67
N ALA A 588 -16.32 45.37 -47.01
CA ALA A 588 -15.41 46.35 -46.46
C ALA A 588 -15.95 46.95 -45.16
N GLY A 589 -15.05 47.41 -44.29
CA GLY A 589 -15.42 48.14 -43.09
C GLY A 589 -14.79 47.61 -41.80
N PHE A 590 -15.14 48.28 -40.72
CA PHE A 590 -14.62 48.04 -39.38
C PHE A 590 -15.54 47.13 -38.58
N TYR A 591 -14.94 46.28 -37.77
CA TYR A 591 -15.67 45.54 -36.77
C TYR A 591 -14.98 45.57 -35.40
N VAL A 592 -15.76 45.42 -34.37
CA VAL A 592 -15.33 45.11 -33.01
C VAL A 592 -16.13 43.89 -32.54
N ASP A 593 -15.43 42.86 -32.12
CA ASP A 593 -16.00 41.64 -31.61
C ASP A 593 -15.55 41.39 -30.17
N GLY A 594 -16.48 41.00 -29.31
CA GLY A 594 -16.22 40.67 -27.93
C GLY A 594 -16.80 39.30 -27.57
N SER A 595 -16.09 38.55 -26.75
CA SER A 595 -16.58 37.29 -26.20
C SER A 595 -16.17 37.12 -24.75
N LEU A 596 -17.04 36.45 -23.99
CA LEU A 596 -16.80 36.09 -22.61
C LEU A 596 -17.36 34.68 -22.36
N GLN A 597 -16.58 33.79 -21.81
CA GLN A 597 -17.00 32.44 -21.51
C GLN A 597 -16.48 31.94 -20.19
N ARG A 598 -17.25 31.04 -19.58
CA ARG A 598 -16.86 30.25 -18.41
C ARG A 598 -16.72 28.80 -18.82
N ALA A 599 -15.55 28.23 -18.57
CA ALA A 599 -15.22 26.84 -18.85
C ALA A 599 -14.95 26.06 -17.59
N GLN A 600 -15.26 24.79 -17.63
CA GLN A 600 -14.89 23.80 -16.61
C GLN A 600 -14.26 22.59 -17.27
N PHE A 601 -13.26 22.02 -16.60
CA PHE A 601 -12.48 20.91 -17.13
C PHE A 601 -12.33 19.84 -16.08
N ARG A 602 -12.47 18.57 -16.50
CA ARG A 602 -12.13 17.37 -15.75
C ARG A 602 -10.85 16.80 -16.35
N ASN A 603 -9.83 16.75 -15.52
CA ASN A 603 -8.48 16.38 -15.93
C ASN A 603 -8.11 15.03 -15.33
N ARG A 604 -7.27 14.28 -16.06
CA ARG A 604 -6.67 13.03 -15.60
C ARG A 604 -5.21 12.98 -16.01
N VAL A 605 -4.40 12.38 -15.16
CA VAL A 605 -3.01 12.05 -15.44
C VAL A 605 -2.75 10.61 -15.01
N GLN A 606 -2.16 9.82 -15.90
CA GLN A 606 -1.85 8.42 -15.68
C GLN A 606 -0.39 8.15 -16.06
N GLY A 607 0.47 8.00 -15.08
CA GLY A 607 1.83 7.51 -15.27
C GLY A 607 1.89 6.00 -15.40
N ILE A 608 2.83 5.48 -16.18
CA ILE A 608 3.06 4.04 -16.25
C ILE A 608 3.43 3.51 -14.85
N GLY A 609 2.71 2.48 -14.39
CA GLY A 609 2.96 1.87 -13.07
C GLY A 609 2.53 2.70 -11.86
N LEU A 610 1.84 3.83 -12.06
CA LEU A 610 1.28 4.67 -11.00
C LEU A 610 -0.25 4.69 -11.06
N GLU A 611 -0.89 5.12 -9.98
CA GLU A 611 -2.34 5.32 -9.93
C GLU A 611 -2.79 6.47 -10.83
N GLU A 612 -4.06 6.42 -11.30
CA GLU A 612 -4.65 7.49 -12.11
C GLU A 612 -5.04 8.65 -11.20
N GLU A 613 -4.49 9.83 -11.49
CA GLU A 613 -4.79 11.07 -10.80
C GLU A 613 -5.92 11.83 -11.49
N ARG A 614 -6.83 12.41 -10.70
CA ARG A 614 -8.01 13.14 -11.18
C ARG A 614 -8.15 14.46 -10.47
N TYR A 615 -8.34 15.53 -11.24
CA TYR A 615 -8.53 16.88 -10.69
C TYR A 615 -9.38 17.74 -11.63
N ASP A 616 -10.00 18.77 -11.06
CA ASP A 616 -10.85 19.71 -11.79
C ASP A 616 -10.18 21.06 -11.90
N SER A 617 -10.44 21.79 -13.02
CA SER A 617 -10.05 23.17 -13.20
C SER A 617 -11.18 23.97 -13.85
N ARG A 618 -11.19 25.27 -13.59
CA ARG A 618 -12.19 26.20 -14.14
C ARG A 618 -11.49 27.42 -14.68
N ALA A 619 -12.11 28.05 -15.70
CA ALA A 619 -11.57 29.27 -16.25
C ALA A 619 -12.67 30.25 -16.65
N TRP A 620 -12.36 31.54 -16.53
CA TRP A 620 -13.01 32.61 -17.25
C TRP A 620 -12.09 33.07 -18.35
N GLN A 621 -12.61 33.19 -19.59
CA GLN A 621 -11.84 33.66 -20.73
C GLN A 621 -12.67 34.74 -21.43
N GLY A 622 -12.06 35.92 -21.65
CA GLY A 622 -12.67 37.01 -22.39
C GLY A 622 -11.69 37.57 -23.41
N ALA A 623 -12.18 37.96 -24.58
CA ALA A 623 -11.39 38.59 -25.62
C ALA A 623 -12.17 39.67 -26.34
N VAL A 624 -11.46 40.69 -26.81
CA VAL A 624 -11.93 41.69 -27.75
C VAL A 624 -11.03 41.64 -28.99
N GLU A 625 -11.66 41.61 -30.16
CA GLU A 625 -10.99 41.59 -31.47
C GLU A 625 -11.52 42.77 -32.30
N THR A 626 -10.63 43.38 -33.04
CA THR A 626 -11.01 44.44 -33.99
C THR A 626 -10.24 44.25 -35.28
N GLY A 627 -10.85 44.63 -36.39
CA GLY A 627 -10.22 44.62 -37.71
C GLY A 627 -10.91 45.57 -38.67
N TYR A 628 -10.23 45.85 -39.76
CA TYR A 628 -10.77 46.69 -40.84
C TYR A 628 -10.44 46.03 -42.17
N ALA A 629 -11.49 45.67 -42.95
CA ALA A 629 -11.33 45.08 -44.27
C ALA A 629 -11.24 46.18 -45.34
N PHE A 630 -10.06 46.36 -45.91
CA PHE A 630 -9.82 47.29 -47.04
C PHE A 630 -9.99 46.52 -48.35
N ARG A 631 -10.80 47.03 -49.24
CA ARG A 631 -10.86 46.50 -50.63
C ARG A 631 -9.62 46.97 -51.38
N VAL A 632 -8.79 46.03 -51.80
CA VAL A 632 -7.51 46.32 -52.50
C VAL A 632 -7.54 45.95 -53.95
N GLY A 633 -8.62 45.27 -54.44
CA GLY A 633 -8.76 44.88 -55.82
C GLY A 633 -10.07 44.12 -56.09
N GLY A 634 -10.24 43.63 -57.35
CA GLY A 634 -11.35 42.77 -57.77
C GLY A 634 -12.24 43.38 -58.83
N ALA A 635 -12.97 42.53 -59.57
CA ALA A 635 -13.94 42.90 -60.60
C ALA A 635 -15.33 43.24 -59.99
N SER A 636 -16.30 43.66 -60.83
CA SER A 636 -17.65 44.01 -60.37
C SER A 636 -18.44 42.91 -59.67
N ASN A 637 -18.08 41.63 -59.91
CA ASN A 637 -18.73 40.45 -59.29
C ASN A 637 -17.93 39.84 -58.12
N GLY A 638 -16.87 40.51 -57.64
CA GLY A 638 -16.06 40.04 -56.51
C GLY A 638 -15.05 41.07 -56.06
N GLY A 639 -14.41 40.87 -54.92
CA GLY A 639 -13.43 41.75 -54.34
C GLY A 639 -12.25 40.96 -53.71
N ILE A 640 -11.12 41.65 -53.60
CA ILE A 640 -9.97 41.20 -52.82
C ILE A 640 -9.83 42.18 -51.67
N TYR A 641 -9.75 41.65 -50.47
CA TYR A 641 -9.74 42.43 -49.21
C TYR A 641 -8.49 42.11 -48.41
N LEU A 642 -7.88 43.15 -47.90
CA LEU A 642 -6.78 43.05 -46.92
C LEU A 642 -7.27 43.54 -45.58
N GLU A 643 -7.19 42.70 -44.55
CA GLU A 643 -7.76 42.99 -43.23
C GLU A 643 -6.70 42.85 -42.16
N PRO A 644 -6.13 43.95 -41.68
CA PRO A 644 -5.40 43.94 -40.41
C PRO A 644 -6.33 43.63 -39.22
N GLN A 645 -5.86 42.80 -38.32
CA GLN A 645 -6.61 42.30 -37.16
C GLN A 645 -5.79 42.44 -35.90
N LEU A 646 -6.46 42.79 -34.80
CA LEU A 646 -5.88 42.84 -33.47
C LEU A 646 -6.87 42.24 -32.48
N GLN A 647 -6.42 41.23 -31.73
CA GLN A 647 -7.17 40.62 -30.64
C GLN A 647 -6.38 40.71 -29.33
N VAL A 648 -7.07 41.10 -28.26
CA VAL A 648 -6.53 41.07 -26.88
C VAL A 648 -7.53 40.36 -25.98
N GLY A 649 -7.05 39.46 -25.18
CA GLY A 649 -7.87 38.72 -24.25
C GLY A 649 -7.17 38.48 -22.91
N TYR A 650 -7.95 38.03 -21.97
CA TYR A 650 -7.49 37.67 -20.63
C TYR A 650 -8.11 36.32 -20.21
N SER A 651 -7.30 35.47 -19.60
CA SER A 651 -7.74 34.23 -19.00
C SER A 651 -7.47 34.24 -17.49
N ARG A 652 -8.51 33.91 -16.71
CA ARG A 652 -8.41 33.72 -15.26
C ARG A 652 -8.72 32.25 -14.94
N TRP A 653 -7.76 31.58 -14.36
CA TRP A 653 -7.84 30.18 -13.97
C TRP A 653 -8.08 30.04 -12.48
N ASP A 654 -8.95 29.11 -12.13
CA ASP A 654 -9.17 28.60 -10.79
C ASP A 654 -8.91 27.09 -10.86
N SER A 655 -7.71 26.70 -10.47
CA SER A 655 -7.30 25.30 -10.37
C SER A 655 -7.04 24.97 -8.91
N ASN A 656 -7.78 24.02 -8.39
CA ASN A 656 -7.54 23.51 -7.06
C ASN A 656 -6.19 22.78 -7.04
N ARG A 657 -5.43 22.97 -5.97
CA ARG A 657 -4.28 22.10 -5.70
C ARG A 657 -4.78 20.68 -5.52
N HIS A 658 -4.04 19.73 -6.08
CA HIS A 658 -4.33 18.31 -6.07
C HIS A 658 -3.16 17.59 -5.40
N THR A 659 -3.46 16.62 -4.53
CA THR A 659 -2.43 15.76 -3.93
C THR A 659 -2.50 14.40 -4.60
N GLU A 660 -1.40 13.98 -5.21
CA GLU A 660 -1.26 12.66 -5.81
C GLU A 660 -1.20 11.56 -4.75
N ALA A 661 -1.44 10.32 -5.15
CA ALA A 661 -1.37 9.15 -4.28
C ALA A 661 0.00 8.97 -3.61
N ASN A 662 1.08 9.44 -4.24
CA ASN A 662 2.44 9.44 -3.70
C ASN A 662 2.75 10.60 -2.74
N GLY A 663 1.75 11.47 -2.45
CA GLY A 663 1.89 12.61 -1.56
C GLY A 663 2.30 13.93 -2.21
N THR A 664 2.72 13.95 -3.49
CA THR A 664 3.11 15.18 -4.21
C THR A 664 1.93 16.11 -4.39
N VAL A 665 2.06 17.39 -4.05
CA VAL A 665 1.03 18.41 -4.23
C VAL A 665 1.24 19.14 -5.56
N VAL A 666 0.27 19.04 -6.46
CA VAL A 666 0.33 19.64 -7.80
C VAL A 666 -0.67 20.80 -7.91
N GLY A 667 -0.25 21.93 -8.47
CA GLY A 667 -1.11 23.09 -8.75
C GLY A 667 -0.65 23.82 -9.99
N ALA A 668 -1.61 24.45 -10.72
CA ALA A 668 -1.25 25.35 -11.81
C ALA A 668 -0.69 26.66 -11.24
N GLU A 669 0.37 27.13 -11.87
CA GLU A 669 1.06 28.38 -11.50
C GLU A 669 1.10 29.29 -12.72
N ASN A 670 1.04 30.62 -12.52
CA ASN A 670 1.11 31.64 -13.59
C ASN A 670 0.17 31.40 -14.80
N ALA A 671 -0.89 30.63 -14.62
CA ALA A 671 -1.86 30.30 -15.66
C ALA A 671 -2.77 31.48 -16.04
N ASN A 672 -2.85 32.50 -15.17
CA ASN A 672 -3.57 33.74 -15.41
C ASN A 672 -2.75 34.67 -16.31
N GLY A 673 -3.37 35.28 -17.29
CA GLY A 673 -2.64 36.26 -18.07
C GLY A 673 -3.37 36.76 -19.32
N MET A 674 -2.80 37.78 -19.90
CA MET A 674 -3.22 38.32 -21.19
C MET A 674 -2.71 37.48 -22.33
N PHE A 675 -3.52 37.35 -23.37
CA PHE A 675 -3.12 36.83 -24.66
C PHE A 675 -3.53 37.78 -25.77
N GLY A 676 -2.82 37.77 -26.87
CA GLY A 676 -3.12 38.63 -28.01
C GLY A 676 -2.73 38.00 -29.32
N ARG A 677 -3.34 38.51 -30.38
CA ARG A 677 -3.07 38.16 -31.76
C ARG A 677 -3.04 39.45 -32.57
N ALA A 678 -1.98 39.69 -33.32
CA ALA A 678 -1.91 40.72 -34.35
C ALA A 678 -1.69 39.99 -35.70
N GLY A 679 -2.51 40.29 -36.67
CA GLY A 679 -2.50 39.56 -37.92
C GLY A 679 -2.94 40.36 -39.13
N LEU A 680 -2.69 39.76 -40.27
CA LEU A 680 -3.10 40.22 -41.57
C LEU A 680 -3.81 39.11 -42.32
N ARG A 681 -5.07 39.37 -42.71
CA ARG A 681 -5.88 38.42 -43.51
C ARG A 681 -6.10 38.96 -44.90
N LEU A 682 -5.77 38.19 -45.92
CA LEU A 682 -6.09 38.39 -47.32
C LEU A 682 -7.26 37.49 -47.67
N SER A 683 -8.36 38.03 -48.17
CA SER A 683 -9.53 37.25 -48.59
C SER A 683 -10.03 37.69 -49.94
N GLY A 684 -10.57 36.74 -50.67
CA GLY A 684 -11.27 36.99 -51.92
C GLY A 684 -12.77 36.77 -51.76
N VAL A 685 -13.57 37.49 -52.49
CA VAL A 685 -15.01 37.25 -52.64
C VAL A 685 -15.34 36.99 -54.10
N THR A 686 -15.95 35.88 -54.35
CA THR A 686 -16.44 35.53 -55.74
C THR A 686 -17.84 34.92 -55.63
N ARG A 687 -18.67 35.25 -56.63
CA ARG A 687 -20.03 34.72 -56.73
C ARG A 687 -20.09 33.69 -57.86
N TRP A 688 -20.70 32.55 -57.61
CA TRP A 688 -20.82 31.44 -58.51
C TRP A 688 -22.29 31.13 -58.78
N GLY A 689 -22.61 30.57 -59.97
CA GLY A 689 -23.95 30.10 -60.34
C GLY A 689 -25.00 31.24 -60.36
N ASN A 690 -24.75 32.38 -61.03
CA ASN A 690 -25.64 33.56 -61.06
C ASN A 690 -26.03 34.08 -59.63
N GLY A 691 -25.11 33.98 -58.68
CA GLY A 691 -25.34 34.44 -57.31
C GLY A 691 -25.92 33.36 -56.39
N ALA A 692 -26.08 32.11 -56.84
CA ALA A 692 -26.58 31.03 -56.00
C ALA A 692 -25.61 30.62 -54.85
N ALA A 693 -24.31 30.89 -55.04
CA ALA A 693 -23.29 30.67 -54.02
C ALA A 693 -22.26 31.81 -54.02
N GLU A 694 -21.81 32.20 -52.85
CA GLU A 694 -20.73 33.14 -52.60
C GLU A 694 -19.58 32.39 -51.94
N VAL A 695 -18.39 32.44 -52.50
CA VAL A 695 -17.20 31.76 -52.03
C VAL A 695 -16.17 32.79 -51.58
N GLN A 696 -15.60 32.60 -50.40
CA GLN A 696 -14.58 33.46 -49.79
C GLN A 696 -13.35 32.66 -49.38
N PRO A 697 -12.36 32.43 -50.26
CA PRO A 697 -11.06 31.92 -49.87
C PRO A 697 -10.29 32.97 -49.04
N TYR A 698 -9.42 32.48 -48.14
CA TYR A 698 -8.55 33.36 -47.37
C TYR A 698 -7.19 32.73 -47.06
N LEU A 699 -6.21 33.59 -46.83
CA LEU A 699 -4.93 33.32 -46.21
C LEU A 699 -4.70 34.34 -45.10
N ALA A 700 -4.11 33.92 -44.00
CA ALA A 700 -3.76 34.81 -42.92
C ALA A 700 -2.39 34.47 -42.30
N ALA A 701 -1.70 35.51 -41.85
CA ALA A 701 -0.47 35.42 -41.09
C ALA A 701 -0.67 36.19 -39.78
N ASN A 702 -0.43 35.54 -38.69
CA ASN A 702 -0.65 36.06 -37.36
C ASN A 702 0.61 35.95 -36.51
N TRP A 703 0.83 36.92 -35.64
CA TRP A 703 1.71 36.88 -34.51
C TRP A 703 0.87 36.71 -33.27
N LEU A 704 1.13 35.62 -32.53
CA LEU A 704 0.47 35.29 -31.27
C LEU A 704 1.40 35.63 -30.13
N HIS A 705 0.88 36.24 -29.08
CA HIS A 705 1.63 36.51 -27.85
C HIS A 705 0.77 36.17 -26.63
N THR A 706 1.37 35.49 -25.64
CA THR A 706 0.69 35.17 -24.37
C THR A 706 1.58 35.50 -23.18
N ARG A 707 1.00 36.09 -22.15
CA ARG A 707 1.64 36.26 -20.86
C ARG A 707 1.23 35.15 -19.87
N ALA A 708 0.09 34.46 -20.10
CA ALA A 708 -0.26 33.27 -19.38
C ALA A 708 0.74 32.16 -19.72
N GLU A 709 1.29 31.55 -18.70
CA GLU A 709 2.27 30.47 -18.84
C GLU A 709 1.62 29.13 -18.55
N SER A 710 2.06 28.09 -19.23
CA SER A 710 1.70 26.72 -18.90
C SER A 710 2.76 26.23 -17.90
N GLN A 711 2.57 26.60 -16.63
CA GLN A 711 3.43 26.22 -15.52
C GLN A 711 2.62 25.47 -14.47
N ILE A 712 3.26 24.50 -13.84
CA ILE A 712 2.73 23.83 -12.66
C ILE A 712 3.75 23.91 -11.52
N ARG A 713 3.26 23.89 -10.30
CA ARG A 713 4.06 23.71 -9.11
C ARG A 713 3.86 22.28 -8.62
N MET A 714 4.96 21.58 -8.40
CA MET A 714 4.97 20.27 -7.75
C MET A 714 5.72 20.41 -6.43
N ASP A 715 4.95 20.35 -5.33
CA ASP A 715 5.42 20.75 -4.00
C ASP A 715 6.04 22.16 -4.03
N ASP A 716 7.35 22.27 -3.80
CA ASP A 716 8.04 23.57 -3.77
C ASP A 716 8.68 23.96 -5.11
N GLU A 717 8.67 23.07 -6.10
CA GLU A 717 9.36 23.29 -7.38
C GLU A 717 8.42 23.71 -8.51
N LEU A 718 8.88 24.65 -9.34
CA LEU A 718 8.21 25.10 -10.55
C LEU A 718 8.64 24.23 -11.74
N VAL A 719 7.64 23.78 -12.48
CA VAL A 719 7.81 22.98 -13.69
C VAL A 719 7.23 23.76 -14.88
N ASP A 720 8.07 24.07 -15.85
CA ASP A 720 7.72 24.87 -17.01
C ASP A 720 7.59 24.05 -18.30
N ALA A 721 6.51 24.32 -19.04
CA ALA A 721 6.49 23.97 -20.46
C ALA A 721 7.29 25.02 -21.23
N ARG A 722 8.23 24.57 -22.06
CA ARG A 722 9.00 25.47 -22.94
C ARG A 722 8.21 25.94 -24.17
N ILE A 723 7.00 26.46 -23.92
CA ILE A 723 6.18 27.05 -24.98
C ILE A 723 6.55 28.53 -25.09
N PRO A 724 7.11 28.97 -26.23
CA PRO A 724 7.47 30.38 -26.40
C PRO A 724 6.24 31.28 -26.28
N ARG A 725 6.39 32.40 -25.56
CA ARG A 725 5.32 33.40 -25.40
C ARG A 725 4.90 34.01 -26.73
N SER A 726 5.81 34.11 -27.68
CA SER A 726 5.55 34.60 -29.05
C SER A 726 5.66 33.48 -30.07
N ARG A 727 4.64 33.37 -30.93
CA ARG A 727 4.53 32.32 -31.95
C ARG A 727 4.01 32.90 -33.24
N GLY A 728 4.51 32.39 -34.37
CA GLY A 728 3.95 32.65 -35.70
C GLY A 728 2.84 31.65 -36.04
N GLU A 729 1.77 32.12 -36.67
CA GLU A 729 0.69 31.29 -37.18
C GLU A 729 0.40 31.67 -38.63
N PHE A 730 0.31 30.64 -39.46
CA PHE A 730 -0.17 30.75 -40.87
C PHE A 730 -1.44 29.93 -41.00
N SER A 731 -2.48 30.52 -41.56
CA SER A 731 -3.73 29.83 -41.79
C SER A 731 -4.29 30.10 -43.21
N GLY A 732 -5.07 29.15 -43.72
CA GLY A 732 -5.74 29.28 -44.99
C GLY A 732 -6.99 28.42 -44.99
N GLY A 733 -7.98 28.85 -45.77
CA GLY A 733 -9.25 28.16 -45.88
C GLY A 733 -10.22 28.88 -46.80
N ALA A 734 -11.47 28.45 -46.76
CA ALA A 734 -12.54 29.07 -47.51
C ALA A 734 -13.88 28.98 -46.76
N SER A 735 -14.78 29.90 -47.09
CA SER A 735 -16.18 29.80 -46.75
C SER A 735 -17.07 29.83 -47.98
N VAL A 736 -18.22 29.18 -47.91
CA VAL A 736 -19.25 29.17 -48.92
C VAL A 736 -20.58 29.56 -48.28
N LYS A 737 -21.29 30.49 -48.87
CA LYS A 737 -22.65 30.89 -48.48
C LYS A 737 -23.60 30.68 -49.64
N PHE A 738 -24.68 29.96 -49.40
CA PHE A 738 -25.73 29.71 -50.38
C PHE A 738 -26.89 30.68 -50.24
N SER A 739 -27.59 30.96 -51.33
CA SER A 739 -28.76 31.85 -51.34
C SER A 739 -29.94 31.38 -50.45
N ASN A 740 -30.00 30.11 -50.09
CA ASN A 740 -30.97 29.50 -49.21
C ASN A 740 -30.67 29.70 -47.69
N GLY A 741 -29.65 30.51 -47.36
CA GLY A 741 -29.27 30.80 -45.97
C GLY A 741 -28.28 29.82 -45.36
N ILE A 742 -27.93 28.72 -46.01
CA ILE A 742 -26.91 27.78 -45.53
C ILE A 742 -25.51 28.36 -45.80
N GLY A 743 -24.62 28.24 -44.84
CA GLY A 743 -23.21 28.56 -44.94
C GLY A 743 -22.34 27.43 -44.41
N ALA A 744 -21.16 27.28 -45.00
CA ALA A 744 -20.14 26.36 -44.51
C ALA A 744 -18.76 26.99 -44.62
N TRP A 745 -17.87 26.66 -43.72
CA TRP A 745 -16.48 27.11 -43.76
C TRP A 745 -15.51 26.03 -43.31
N GLY A 746 -14.27 26.15 -43.71
CA GLY A 746 -13.19 25.27 -43.26
C GLY A 746 -11.84 25.93 -43.44
N GLY A 747 -10.89 25.51 -42.63
CA GLY A 747 -9.54 26.03 -42.67
C GLY A 747 -8.53 25.16 -41.94
N LEU A 748 -7.28 25.38 -42.31
CA LEU A 748 -6.11 24.78 -41.65
C LEU A 748 -5.24 25.88 -41.09
N SER A 749 -4.58 25.63 -39.97
CA SER A 749 -3.58 26.52 -39.42
C SER A 749 -2.33 25.77 -38.95
N LEU A 750 -1.19 26.43 -39.03
CA LEU A 750 0.11 25.96 -38.60
C LEU A 750 0.72 26.99 -37.68
N GLN A 751 1.01 26.63 -36.42
CA GLN A 751 1.77 27.42 -35.50
C GLN A 751 3.19 26.89 -35.34
N ARG A 752 4.17 27.77 -35.31
CA ARG A 752 5.59 27.43 -35.16
C ARG A 752 6.27 28.42 -34.21
N ALA A 753 7.13 27.85 -33.36
CA ALA A 753 8.10 28.58 -32.58
C ALA A 753 9.24 27.61 -32.17
N SER A 754 10.32 28.10 -31.55
CA SER A 754 11.40 27.22 -31.09
C SER A 754 10.89 26.23 -30.04
N GLY A 755 11.03 24.91 -30.30
CA GLY A 755 10.55 23.86 -29.39
C GLY A 755 9.02 23.70 -29.30
N TYR A 756 8.26 24.33 -30.25
CA TYR A 756 6.81 24.22 -30.30
C TYR A 756 6.27 24.13 -31.72
N HIS A 757 5.34 23.23 -31.94
CA HIS A 757 4.57 23.18 -33.17
C HIS A 757 3.12 22.78 -32.90
N GLN A 758 2.21 23.33 -33.71
CA GLN A 758 0.80 22.94 -33.70
C GLN A 758 0.24 22.98 -35.11
N THR A 759 -0.54 21.97 -35.44
CA THR A 759 -1.36 21.93 -36.64
C THR A 759 -2.81 21.82 -36.26
N SER A 760 -3.68 22.67 -36.81
CA SER A 760 -5.10 22.67 -36.50
C SER A 760 -5.93 22.64 -37.76
N ALA A 761 -7.12 22.04 -37.69
CA ALA A 761 -8.13 22.04 -38.70
C ALA A 761 -9.47 22.41 -38.10
N GLN A 762 -10.30 23.14 -38.86
CA GLN A 762 -11.65 23.48 -38.47
C GLN A 762 -12.63 23.33 -39.60
N VAL A 763 -13.86 22.96 -39.29
CA VAL A 763 -15.01 22.94 -40.17
C VAL A 763 -16.23 23.48 -39.41
N GLY A 764 -17.00 24.34 -40.06
CA GLY A 764 -18.23 24.86 -39.49
C GLY A 764 -19.36 24.98 -40.50
N VAL A 765 -20.57 25.04 -39.95
CA VAL A 765 -21.80 25.24 -40.72
C VAL A 765 -22.66 26.31 -40.02
N SER A 766 -23.40 27.05 -40.81
CA SER A 766 -24.33 28.06 -40.30
C SER A 766 -25.65 28.08 -41.09
N TYR A 767 -26.68 28.55 -40.47
CA TYR A 767 -27.97 28.76 -41.07
C TYR A 767 -28.55 30.11 -40.71
N SER A 768 -29.03 30.82 -41.72
CA SER A 768 -29.76 32.12 -41.57
C SER A 768 -31.17 31.98 -42.07
N TRP A 769 -32.13 32.38 -41.25
CA TRP A 769 -33.57 32.44 -41.63
C TRP A 769 -34.10 33.85 -41.58
#